data_7075c658019aac614ffcd661387af6d4
#
_entry.id   7075c658019aac614ffcd661387af6d4
#
_cell.length_a   1.000
_cell.length_b   1.000
_cell.length_c   1.000
_cell.angle_alpha   90.00
_cell.angle_beta   90.00
_cell.angle_gamma   90.00
#
_symmetry.space_group_name_H-M   'P 1'
#
loop_
_entity.id
_entity.type
_entity.pdbx_description
1 polymer ?
#
loop_
_entity_poly.entity_id
_entity_poly.type
_entity_poly.pdbx_seq_one_letter_code
_entity_poly.pdbx_strand_id
1 'polypeptide(L)'
;MNDAGVRPFSIRALLEDRARYLVPMYQRNYAWGEGEITQLLQDVLDYQQKLVSGKGPQTYYIGTLVVFARDDGSFEVIDGQQRFTTLSLLANWLKHHAIDSVDMSWYQTINLAFESRPISSHTFERLWQGVAPYDLRGSTFNEGLVNGFELIDKAMADLGLVGAKLTAFCDYLFKHVQISRIEVPKDTDLNHFFEAMNNRGEQLEKHEVIKARLMETLNQIPEEEHRRQSIHILTRVWDACANMERYIQYGFTPQERHRLFGESDWGQFVPRDFAHLLDLLGSPNTADAADKSRAAAGSQGRTLLAILQDDKLDGEQTVEEESPGSERFNSVINFSNFLLHVLRLVSRDPGDTEGVPLDDKQLVDQFELRVIRQPDPVAAVQRFIYGLLKSKYLFDQFIIKREFADGKDSWSLKRLHWYSEKSVSYINTFDKDENENGFSGVNRRVLMLLSAFHVSTPTLVYKHWLNGALRYLFDNCHPDQPVDAGAYLSYLESQARRFVFQRFLAPGEGASYYQMLYLDNALLPAINVDESWHKVITSKLRFGHIENNFVFNFLDYLLWVRDRNSDKVAGSFEFTFRSSVEHFSPQHPMDGYKPVEQSALQSFGNLCLISHSKNSRLSNFQPQQKQEHFEASLANNQTDSLKLLAMIRLMKDKGRWLEDEIAVHQQDMLQVLLSNQIQQ
;
A
#
# COMPACT_ATOMS: atom_id res chain seq x y z
N MET A 1 -36.12 21.88 -21.38
CA MET A 1 -34.90 21.99 -20.57
C MET A 1 -35.32 21.72 -19.13
N ASN A 2 -35.21 20.48 -18.69
CA ASN A 2 -35.48 20.14 -17.30
C ASN A 2 -34.33 20.69 -16.47
N ASP A 3 -34.68 21.54 -15.52
CA ASP A 3 -33.76 22.16 -14.58
C ASP A 3 -33.04 21.05 -13.79
N ALA A 4 -31.77 20.83 -14.05
CA ALA A 4 -30.93 19.95 -13.23
C ALA A 4 -30.92 20.61 -11.84
N GLY A 5 -31.71 20.01 -10.94
CA GLY A 5 -32.09 20.65 -9.70
C GLY A 5 -30.95 20.81 -8.70
N VAL A 6 -30.18 21.86 -8.80
CA VAL A 6 -29.26 22.28 -7.74
C VAL A 6 -30.09 22.89 -6.60
N ARG A 7 -30.10 22.21 -5.46
CA ARG A 7 -30.83 22.68 -4.25
C ARG A 7 -29.85 22.90 -3.11
N PRO A 8 -29.73 24.15 -2.61
CA PRO A 8 -28.96 24.41 -1.40
C PRO A 8 -29.73 23.89 -0.18
N PHE A 9 -29.04 23.15 0.67
CA PHE A 9 -29.55 22.68 1.96
C PHE A 9 -28.66 23.26 3.07
N SER A 10 -29.27 23.79 4.14
CA SER A 10 -28.53 23.93 5.38
C SER A 10 -28.24 22.53 5.94
N ILE A 11 -27.18 22.41 6.76
CA ILE A 11 -26.83 21.11 7.34
C ILE A 11 -28.01 20.52 8.12
N ARG A 12 -28.74 21.36 8.84
CA ARG A 12 -29.97 20.93 9.52
C ARG A 12 -30.99 20.36 8.53
N ALA A 13 -31.31 21.11 7.47
CA ALA A 13 -32.31 20.67 6.48
C ALA A 13 -31.90 19.35 5.77
N LEU A 14 -30.61 19.13 5.53
CA LEU A 14 -30.12 17.89 4.96
C LEU A 14 -30.29 16.71 5.92
N LEU A 15 -29.97 16.89 7.20
CA LEU A 15 -30.07 15.84 8.22
C LEU A 15 -31.51 15.55 8.67
N GLU A 16 -32.41 16.52 8.54
CA GLU A 16 -33.88 16.37 8.77
C GLU A 16 -34.61 15.81 7.52
N ASP A 17 -33.96 15.74 6.36
CA ASP A 17 -34.59 15.22 5.13
C ASP A 17 -35.10 13.79 5.37
N ARG A 18 -36.36 13.54 5.02
CA ARG A 18 -36.96 12.20 5.14
C ARG A 18 -36.50 11.24 4.07
N ALA A 19 -35.88 11.73 3.04
CA ALA A 19 -35.28 10.89 2.00
C ALA A 19 -34.11 10.07 2.58
N ARG A 20 -34.02 8.82 2.19
CA ARG A 20 -32.93 7.94 2.56
C ARG A 20 -31.77 8.13 1.57
N TYR A 21 -30.58 8.40 2.09
CA TYR A 21 -29.35 8.50 1.31
C TYR A 21 -28.53 7.22 1.48
N LEU A 22 -28.15 6.59 0.38
CA LEU A 22 -27.43 5.32 0.35
C LEU A 22 -26.01 5.56 -0.17
N VAL A 23 -25.02 5.22 0.62
CA VAL A 23 -23.64 5.11 0.15
C VAL A 23 -23.51 3.75 -0.56
N PRO A 24 -23.33 3.73 -1.88
CA PRO A 24 -23.31 2.47 -2.65
C PRO A 24 -22.04 1.67 -2.38
N MET A 25 -22.08 0.38 -2.75
CA MET A 25 -20.98 -0.55 -2.50
C MET A 25 -19.67 -0.21 -3.22
N TYR A 26 -19.74 0.47 -4.35
CA TYR A 26 -18.55 0.85 -5.12
C TYR A 26 -17.78 2.03 -4.52
N GLN A 27 -18.40 2.83 -3.66
CA GLN A 27 -17.74 3.91 -2.93
C GLN A 27 -16.78 3.33 -1.87
N ARG A 28 -15.69 4.03 -1.59
CA ARG A 28 -14.76 3.65 -0.53
C ARG A 28 -15.41 3.70 0.85
N ASN A 29 -14.81 2.98 1.81
CA ASN A 29 -15.19 3.13 3.20
C ASN A 29 -14.91 4.56 3.70
N TYR A 30 -15.52 4.93 4.82
CA TYR A 30 -15.22 6.19 5.48
C TYR A 30 -13.73 6.22 5.88
N ALA A 31 -13.02 7.26 5.46
CA ALA A 31 -11.57 7.34 5.54
C ALA A 31 -11.01 8.73 5.93
N TRP A 32 -11.87 9.70 6.28
CA TRP A 32 -11.40 10.98 6.78
C TRP A 32 -10.66 10.82 8.10
N GLY A 33 -9.46 11.39 8.17
CA GLY A 33 -8.59 11.41 9.32
C GLY A 33 -8.67 12.72 10.11
N GLU A 34 -7.71 12.89 11.02
CA GLU A 34 -7.64 14.06 11.91
C GLU A 34 -7.53 15.38 11.13
N GLY A 35 -6.75 15.39 10.03
CA GLY A 35 -6.55 16.59 9.23
C GLY A 35 -7.84 17.14 8.63
N GLU A 36 -8.60 16.29 7.92
CA GLU A 36 -9.84 16.70 7.23
C GLU A 36 -10.94 17.07 8.22
N ILE A 37 -11.09 16.30 9.31
CA ILE A 37 -12.10 16.55 10.34
C ILE A 37 -11.80 17.87 11.07
N THR A 38 -10.56 18.07 11.52
CA THR A 38 -10.18 19.31 12.22
C THR A 38 -10.30 20.51 11.31
N GLN A 39 -9.90 20.38 10.03
CA GLN A 39 -10.03 21.48 9.07
C GLN A 39 -11.49 21.86 8.85
N LEU A 40 -12.41 20.90 8.69
CA LEU A 40 -13.84 21.18 8.53
C LEU A 40 -14.39 21.96 9.74
N LEU A 41 -14.09 21.52 10.96
CA LEU A 41 -14.57 22.17 12.18
C LEU A 41 -13.95 23.57 12.36
N GLN A 42 -12.65 23.71 12.05
CA GLN A 42 -11.95 25.01 12.10
C GLN A 42 -12.52 25.99 11.08
N ASP A 43 -12.79 25.57 9.87
CA ASP A 43 -13.38 26.42 8.82
C ASP A 43 -14.75 26.95 9.27
N VAL A 44 -15.61 26.07 9.80
CA VAL A 44 -16.93 26.48 10.32
C VAL A 44 -16.77 27.51 11.44
N LEU A 45 -15.84 27.31 12.37
CA LEU A 45 -15.54 28.22 13.47
C LEU A 45 -15.02 29.57 12.96
N ASP A 46 -14.12 29.57 12.01
CA ASP A 46 -13.54 30.79 11.42
C ASP A 46 -14.58 31.62 10.69
N TYR A 47 -15.49 31.00 9.93
CA TYR A 47 -16.58 31.70 9.27
C TYR A 47 -17.61 32.25 10.27
N GLN A 48 -17.91 31.49 11.32
CA GLN A 48 -18.77 31.98 12.42
C GLN A 48 -18.16 33.22 13.07
N GLN A 49 -16.86 33.23 13.36
CA GLN A 49 -16.15 34.37 13.95
C GLN A 49 -16.13 35.59 12.99
N LYS A 50 -15.96 35.36 11.70
CA LYS A 50 -16.05 36.43 10.68
C LYS A 50 -17.44 37.06 10.62
N LEU A 51 -18.50 36.23 10.74
CA LEU A 51 -19.86 36.74 10.78
C LEU A 51 -20.09 37.62 12.01
N VAL A 52 -19.68 37.15 13.21
CA VAL A 52 -19.83 37.92 14.47
C VAL A 52 -19.06 39.25 14.41
N SER A 53 -17.91 39.28 13.76
CA SER A 53 -17.12 40.52 13.57
C SER A 53 -17.64 41.45 12.46
N GLY A 54 -18.73 41.09 11.78
CA GLY A 54 -19.31 41.85 10.66
C GLY A 54 -18.47 41.90 9.39
N LYS A 55 -17.47 41.04 9.25
CA LYS A 55 -16.50 41.02 8.14
C LYS A 55 -16.68 39.87 7.18
N GLY A 56 -17.62 38.96 7.43
CA GLY A 56 -17.78 37.73 6.65
C GLY A 56 -19.15 37.57 5.99
N PRO A 57 -19.28 36.68 5.01
CA PRO A 57 -20.57 36.32 4.44
C PRO A 57 -21.43 35.61 5.46
N GLN A 58 -22.74 35.77 5.33
CA GLN A 58 -23.70 35.15 6.23
C GLN A 58 -23.74 33.62 6.10
N THR A 59 -23.40 33.10 4.93
CA THR A 59 -23.51 31.70 4.56
C THR A 59 -22.13 31.16 4.19
N TYR A 60 -21.80 29.95 4.65
CA TYR A 60 -20.60 29.21 4.26
C TYR A 60 -20.99 27.95 3.47
N TYR A 61 -20.47 27.82 2.25
CA TYR A 61 -20.68 26.66 1.40
C TYR A 61 -19.54 25.66 1.56
N ILE A 62 -19.91 24.42 1.94
CA ILE A 62 -18.94 23.33 2.13
C ILE A 62 -18.80 22.40 0.91
N GLY A 63 -19.40 22.76 -0.22
CA GLY A 63 -19.32 22.01 -1.48
C GLY A 63 -20.63 21.36 -1.89
N THR A 64 -20.52 20.29 -2.69
CA THR A 64 -21.67 19.60 -3.28
C THR A 64 -21.90 18.22 -2.70
N LEU A 65 -23.15 17.78 -2.71
CA LEU A 65 -23.59 16.41 -2.50
C LEU A 65 -24.30 15.97 -3.79
N VAL A 66 -23.66 15.14 -4.58
CA VAL A 66 -24.23 14.66 -5.85
C VAL A 66 -24.96 13.35 -5.58
N VAL A 67 -26.20 13.27 -6.02
CA VAL A 67 -27.07 12.12 -5.76
C VAL A 67 -27.81 11.68 -7.02
N PHE A 68 -28.14 10.38 -7.07
CA PHE A 68 -28.98 9.79 -8.11
C PHE A 68 -30.26 9.26 -7.45
N ALA A 69 -31.42 9.69 -7.98
CA ALA A 69 -32.71 9.25 -7.47
C ALA A 69 -33.04 7.84 -7.92
N ARG A 70 -33.17 6.88 -7.00
CA ARG A 70 -33.61 5.51 -7.28
C ARG A 70 -35.13 5.42 -7.37
N ASP A 71 -35.62 4.35 -7.96
CA ASP A 71 -37.07 4.15 -8.15
C ASP A 71 -37.84 3.87 -6.83
N ASP A 72 -37.14 3.45 -5.79
CA ASP A 72 -37.69 3.27 -4.44
C ASP A 72 -37.80 4.57 -3.65
N GLY A 73 -37.44 5.72 -4.23
CA GLY A 73 -37.47 7.03 -3.61
C GLY A 73 -36.24 7.32 -2.73
N SER A 74 -35.26 6.45 -2.67
CA SER A 74 -33.97 6.72 -2.02
C SER A 74 -33.04 7.47 -2.96
N PHE A 75 -32.00 8.11 -2.39
CA PHE A 75 -30.93 8.77 -3.12
C PHE A 75 -29.61 7.98 -2.97
N GLU A 76 -29.06 7.57 -4.09
CA GLU A 76 -27.71 7.03 -4.13
C GLU A 76 -26.70 8.18 -4.11
N VAL A 77 -25.77 8.16 -3.16
CA VAL A 77 -24.74 9.20 -3.03
C VAL A 77 -23.62 8.91 -4.03
N ILE A 78 -23.46 9.82 -4.99
CA ILE A 78 -22.48 9.72 -6.07
C ILE A 78 -21.18 10.41 -5.67
N ASP A 79 -21.27 11.59 -5.06
CA ASP A 79 -20.13 12.37 -4.55
C ASP A 79 -20.50 13.11 -3.28
N GLY A 80 -19.49 13.42 -2.43
CA GLY A 80 -19.66 14.09 -1.14
C GLY A 80 -19.92 13.15 0.03
N GLN A 81 -19.79 11.82 -0.16
CA GLN A 81 -20.10 10.81 0.87
C GLN A 81 -19.25 10.96 2.14
N GLN A 82 -17.95 11.27 2.04
CA GLN A 82 -17.06 11.44 3.20
C GLN A 82 -17.54 12.61 4.07
N ARG A 83 -17.81 13.76 3.43
CA ARG A 83 -18.31 14.97 4.09
C ARG A 83 -19.67 14.75 4.74
N PHE A 84 -20.61 14.10 4.03
CA PHE A 84 -21.93 13.81 4.57
C PHE A 84 -21.86 12.83 5.75
N THR A 85 -21.01 11.81 5.67
CA THR A 85 -20.77 10.89 6.79
C THR A 85 -20.18 11.62 8.00
N THR A 86 -19.20 12.52 7.81
CA THR A 86 -18.62 13.31 8.91
C THR A 86 -19.67 14.23 9.58
N LEU A 87 -20.50 14.91 8.78
CA LEU A 87 -21.58 15.74 9.32
C LEU A 87 -22.60 14.92 10.11
N SER A 88 -22.91 13.72 9.66
CA SER A 88 -23.80 12.80 10.36
C SER A 88 -23.17 12.25 11.66
N LEU A 89 -21.87 11.93 11.65
CA LEU A 89 -21.11 11.54 12.85
C LEU A 89 -21.05 12.70 13.87
N LEU A 90 -20.81 13.92 13.40
CA LEU A 90 -20.81 15.13 14.24
C LEU A 90 -22.19 15.36 14.88
N ALA A 91 -23.28 15.19 14.12
CA ALA A 91 -24.63 15.28 14.67
C ALA A 91 -24.91 14.18 15.71
N ASN A 92 -24.42 12.96 15.50
CA ASN A 92 -24.50 11.88 16.47
C ASN A 92 -23.73 12.23 17.75
N TRP A 93 -22.52 12.77 17.62
CA TRP A 93 -21.71 13.20 18.74
C TRP A 93 -22.43 14.31 19.55
N LEU A 94 -22.91 15.35 18.87
CA LEU A 94 -23.65 16.47 19.51
C LEU A 94 -24.89 16.00 20.25
N LYS A 95 -25.61 15.03 19.68
CA LYS A 95 -26.83 14.47 20.29
C LYS A 95 -26.58 13.86 21.69
N HIS A 96 -25.38 13.27 21.89
CA HIS A 96 -25.08 12.57 23.14
C HIS A 96 -24.14 13.31 24.06
N HIS A 97 -23.24 14.18 23.55
CA HIS A 97 -22.24 14.89 24.34
C HIS A 97 -22.57 16.37 24.61
N ALA A 98 -23.58 16.92 23.93
CA ALA A 98 -23.96 18.34 24.05
C ALA A 98 -25.41 18.56 24.51
N ILE A 99 -26.02 17.61 25.20
CA ILE A 99 -27.44 17.59 25.58
C ILE A 99 -27.88 18.87 26.33
N ASP A 100 -27.03 19.37 27.23
CA ASP A 100 -27.34 20.56 28.04
C ASP A 100 -27.08 21.88 27.30
N SER A 101 -26.42 21.86 26.16
CA SER A 101 -25.92 23.04 25.45
C SER A 101 -26.56 23.27 24.10
N VAL A 102 -27.04 22.19 23.43
CA VAL A 102 -27.53 22.23 22.05
C VAL A 102 -28.83 21.44 21.93
N ASP A 103 -29.89 22.06 21.42
CA ASP A 103 -31.11 21.34 21.10
C ASP A 103 -30.97 20.49 19.84
N MET A 104 -30.88 19.17 20.04
CA MET A 104 -30.83 18.16 18.98
C MET A 104 -32.15 17.37 18.88
N SER A 105 -33.25 17.84 19.48
CA SER A 105 -34.55 17.15 19.45
C SER A 105 -35.12 16.94 18.04
N TRP A 106 -34.65 17.73 17.09
CA TRP A 106 -35.01 17.63 15.68
C TRP A 106 -34.34 16.44 14.96
N TYR A 107 -33.19 15.95 15.44
CA TYR A 107 -32.44 14.84 14.82
C TYR A 107 -32.94 13.50 15.34
N GLN A 108 -34.10 13.06 14.83
CA GLN A 108 -34.83 11.89 15.33
C GLN A 108 -34.53 10.60 14.56
N THR A 109 -34.06 10.71 13.34
CA THR A 109 -33.80 9.55 12.46
C THR A 109 -32.49 9.73 11.73
N ILE A 110 -31.84 8.60 11.44
CA ILE A 110 -30.68 8.56 10.53
C ILE A 110 -31.20 8.45 9.10
N ASN A 111 -30.80 9.36 8.24
CA ASN A 111 -31.14 9.32 6.83
C ASN A 111 -29.99 8.83 5.93
N LEU A 112 -28.81 8.58 6.48
CA LEU A 112 -27.65 7.98 5.79
C LEU A 112 -27.56 6.50 6.10
N ALA A 113 -27.36 5.67 5.07
CA ALA A 113 -27.17 4.24 5.17
C ALA A 113 -26.07 3.76 4.21
N PHE A 114 -25.52 2.57 4.46
CA PHE A 114 -24.45 1.97 3.66
C PHE A 114 -24.98 0.69 2.98
N GLU A 115 -25.02 0.72 1.65
CA GLU A 115 -25.55 -0.39 0.86
C GLU A 115 -24.65 -1.62 0.96
N SER A 116 -25.24 -2.79 1.27
CA SER A 116 -24.56 -4.08 1.39
C SER A 116 -23.35 -4.08 2.34
N ARG A 117 -23.29 -3.14 3.27
CA ARG A 117 -22.26 -3.03 4.31
C ARG A 117 -22.92 -3.12 5.69
N PRO A 118 -23.36 -4.31 6.13
CA PRO A 118 -24.07 -4.47 7.38
C PRO A 118 -23.27 -4.02 8.60
N ILE A 119 -21.96 -4.22 8.58
CA ILE A 119 -21.05 -3.78 9.65
C ILE A 119 -21.02 -2.25 9.75
N SER A 120 -20.90 -1.53 8.63
CA SER A 120 -20.90 -0.07 8.60
C SER A 120 -22.25 0.49 9.07
N SER A 121 -23.35 -0.06 8.55
CA SER A 121 -24.70 0.34 8.95
C SER A 121 -24.96 0.10 10.44
N HIS A 122 -24.59 -1.08 10.93
CA HIS A 122 -24.72 -1.43 12.35
C HIS A 122 -23.84 -0.53 13.25
N THR A 123 -22.59 -0.29 12.89
CA THR A 123 -21.70 0.60 13.64
C THR A 123 -22.27 2.00 13.73
N PHE A 124 -22.70 2.54 12.58
CA PHE A 124 -23.27 3.88 12.49
C PHE A 124 -24.55 4.04 13.32
N GLU A 125 -25.45 3.04 13.26
CA GLU A 125 -26.66 2.99 14.05
C GLU A 125 -26.38 2.91 15.57
N ARG A 126 -25.39 2.12 15.98
CA ARG A 126 -24.98 2.01 17.39
C ARG A 126 -24.42 3.33 17.91
N LEU A 127 -23.58 4.04 17.13
CA LEU A 127 -23.10 5.37 17.48
C LEU A 127 -24.27 6.36 17.62
N TRP A 128 -25.26 6.28 16.71
CA TRP A 128 -26.46 7.13 16.80
C TRP A 128 -27.31 6.82 18.03
N GLN A 129 -27.34 5.57 18.50
CA GLN A 129 -28.00 5.15 19.74
C GLN A 129 -27.20 5.56 20.99
N GLY A 130 -26.01 6.10 20.89
CA GLY A 130 -25.18 6.57 22.00
C GLY A 130 -24.30 5.46 22.61
N VAL A 131 -24.06 4.39 21.89
CA VAL A 131 -23.09 3.37 22.34
C VAL A 131 -21.68 3.95 22.26
N ALA A 132 -20.94 3.87 23.36
CA ALA A 132 -19.58 4.38 23.41
C ALA A 132 -18.65 3.65 22.43
N PRO A 133 -17.66 4.33 21.80
CA PRO A 133 -16.66 3.72 20.93
C PRO A 133 -15.96 2.51 21.55
N TYR A 134 -15.62 2.58 22.82
CA TYR A 134 -14.99 1.49 23.57
C TYR A 134 -15.83 0.19 23.58
N ASP A 135 -17.15 0.33 23.78
CA ASP A 135 -18.06 -0.82 23.82
C ASP A 135 -18.26 -1.47 22.44
N LEU A 136 -18.10 -0.68 21.37
CA LEU A 136 -18.14 -1.18 20.00
C LEU A 136 -16.92 -2.03 19.65
N ARG A 137 -15.77 -1.72 20.21
CA ARG A 137 -14.51 -2.45 19.95
C ARG A 137 -14.52 -3.89 20.45
N GLY A 138 -15.42 -4.26 21.34
CA GLY A 138 -15.67 -5.64 21.78
C GLY A 138 -16.48 -6.50 20.80
N SER A 139 -16.89 -5.96 19.64
CA SER A 139 -17.71 -6.63 18.63
C SER A 139 -17.21 -6.34 17.21
N THR A 140 -17.84 -6.91 16.20
CA THR A 140 -17.54 -6.57 14.80
C THR A 140 -18.04 -5.16 14.49
N PHE A 141 -17.17 -4.23 14.13
CA PHE A 141 -17.45 -2.83 13.88
C PHE A 141 -16.67 -2.27 12.68
N ASN A 142 -17.11 -1.13 12.15
CA ASN A 142 -16.37 -0.40 11.13
C ASN A 142 -15.40 0.59 11.80
N GLU A 143 -14.12 0.31 11.69
CA GLU A 143 -13.06 1.06 12.33
C GLU A 143 -13.02 2.53 11.89
N GLY A 144 -13.16 2.80 10.59
CA GLY A 144 -13.16 4.19 10.08
C GLY A 144 -14.24 5.05 10.71
N LEU A 145 -15.46 4.53 10.90
CA LEU A 145 -16.57 5.25 11.52
C LEU A 145 -16.32 5.51 13.01
N VAL A 146 -15.78 4.53 13.74
CA VAL A 146 -15.45 4.68 15.16
C VAL A 146 -14.32 5.68 15.35
N ASN A 147 -13.24 5.55 14.57
CA ASN A 147 -12.12 6.49 14.61
C ASN A 147 -12.56 7.91 14.24
N GLY A 148 -13.39 8.07 13.20
CA GLY A 148 -13.94 9.37 12.84
C GLY A 148 -14.75 10.02 13.96
N PHE A 149 -15.52 9.23 14.69
CA PHE A 149 -16.28 9.71 15.85
C PHE A 149 -15.36 10.17 17.00
N GLU A 150 -14.30 9.40 17.32
CA GLU A 150 -13.30 9.76 18.33
C GLU A 150 -12.47 10.99 17.93
N LEU A 151 -12.13 11.10 16.64
CA LEU A 151 -11.44 12.29 16.12
C LEU A 151 -12.30 13.55 16.18
N ILE A 152 -13.62 13.43 16.01
CA ILE A 152 -14.55 14.54 16.24
C ILE A 152 -14.52 14.95 17.71
N ASP A 153 -14.59 14.02 18.65
CA ASP A 153 -14.50 14.29 20.09
C ASP A 153 -13.22 15.05 20.44
N LYS A 154 -12.09 14.55 19.96
CA LYS A 154 -10.77 15.20 20.13
C LYS A 154 -10.75 16.60 19.54
N ALA A 155 -11.19 16.79 18.29
CA ALA A 155 -11.16 18.08 17.62
C ALA A 155 -12.09 19.11 18.29
N MET A 156 -13.26 18.69 18.80
CA MET A 156 -14.15 19.54 19.57
C MET A 156 -13.49 20.03 20.87
N ALA A 157 -12.76 19.16 21.55
CA ALA A 157 -12.01 19.50 22.76
C ALA A 157 -10.82 20.43 22.44
N ASP A 158 -10.02 20.15 21.42
CA ASP A 158 -8.85 20.93 21.00
C ASP A 158 -9.22 22.36 20.58
N LEU A 159 -10.36 22.52 19.92
CA LEU A 159 -10.92 23.84 19.54
C LEU A 159 -11.60 24.58 20.71
N GLY A 160 -11.70 23.92 21.87
CA GLY A 160 -12.33 24.48 23.07
C GLY A 160 -13.79 24.82 22.84
N LEU A 161 -14.53 23.99 22.10
CA LEU A 161 -15.96 24.18 21.80
C LEU A 161 -16.82 23.67 22.97
N VAL A 162 -16.98 24.52 23.99
CA VAL A 162 -17.77 24.23 25.20
C VAL A 162 -18.71 25.36 25.54
N GLY A 163 -19.83 25.08 26.23
CA GLY A 163 -20.79 26.05 26.72
C GLY A 163 -21.32 26.98 25.62
N ALA A 164 -21.31 28.29 25.88
CA ALA A 164 -21.83 29.31 24.95
C ALA A 164 -21.08 29.30 23.58
N LYS A 165 -19.79 28.95 23.57
CA LYS A 165 -19.01 28.84 22.31
C LYS A 165 -19.50 27.68 21.45
N LEU A 166 -19.80 26.54 22.07
CA LEU A 166 -20.39 25.39 21.39
C LEU A 166 -21.79 25.71 20.85
N THR A 167 -22.65 26.37 21.67
CA THR A 167 -24.00 26.77 21.23
C THR A 167 -23.93 27.67 19.99
N ALA A 168 -23.06 28.67 20.00
CA ALA A 168 -22.89 29.60 18.88
C ALA A 168 -22.32 28.90 17.63
N PHE A 169 -21.38 27.96 17.79
CA PHE A 169 -20.84 27.13 16.72
C PHE A 169 -21.95 26.27 16.08
N CYS A 170 -22.73 25.57 16.87
CA CYS A 170 -23.81 24.72 16.39
C CYS A 170 -24.95 25.53 15.70
N ASP A 171 -25.26 26.69 16.22
CA ASP A 171 -26.25 27.57 15.58
C ASP A 171 -25.77 27.99 14.19
N TYR A 172 -24.49 28.35 14.04
CA TYR A 172 -23.91 28.67 12.75
C TYR A 172 -23.83 27.43 11.82
N LEU A 173 -23.35 26.30 12.32
CA LEU A 173 -23.24 25.04 11.57
C LEU A 173 -24.60 24.63 10.97
N PHE A 174 -25.64 24.59 11.79
CA PHE A 174 -26.91 24.04 11.34
C PHE A 174 -27.74 25.00 10.49
N LYS A 175 -27.59 26.34 10.67
CA LYS A 175 -28.38 27.33 9.96
C LYS A 175 -27.66 28.01 8.79
N HIS A 176 -26.36 28.22 8.89
CA HIS A 176 -25.61 29.07 7.96
C HIS A 176 -24.62 28.31 7.12
N VAL A 177 -24.20 27.09 7.52
CA VAL A 177 -23.41 26.21 6.67
C VAL A 177 -24.35 25.52 5.68
N GLN A 178 -24.00 25.57 4.42
CA GLN A 178 -24.80 25.01 3.32
C GLN A 178 -24.01 24.02 2.47
N ILE A 179 -24.72 23.01 1.98
CA ILE A 179 -24.27 22.08 0.97
C ILE A 179 -25.24 22.09 -0.22
N SER A 180 -24.75 22.08 -1.44
CA SER A 180 -25.60 22.04 -2.62
C SER A 180 -25.86 20.60 -3.04
N ARG A 181 -27.10 20.12 -2.91
CA ARG A 181 -27.49 18.83 -3.47
C ARG A 181 -27.74 18.96 -4.96
N ILE A 182 -27.06 18.14 -5.75
CA ILE A 182 -27.21 18.04 -7.19
C ILE A 182 -27.77 16.67 -7.51
N GLU A 183 -28.95 16.65 -8.13
CA GLU A 183 -29.60 15.42 -8.55
C GLU A 183 -29.23 15.13 -10.01
N VAL A 184 -28.62 13.96 -10.25
CA VAL A 184 -28.24 13.51 -11.59
C VAL A 184 -29.50 13.03 -12.32
N PRO A 185 -29.74 13.45 -13.58
CA PRO A 185 -30.87 12.99 -14.37
C PRO A 185 -30.90 11.47 -14.55
N LYS A 186 -32.11 10.86 -14.54
CA LYS A 186 -32.31 9.40 -14.62
C LYS A 186 -31.78 8.75 -15.90
N ASP A 187 -31.67 9.49 -16.96
CA ASP A 187 -31.15 9.08 -18.27
C ASP A 187 -29.65 9.27 -18.43
N THR A 188 -28.96 9.69 -17.37
CA THR A 188 -27.52 9.89 -17.37
C THR A 188 -26.79 8.55 -17.27
N ASP A 189 -25.84 8.33 -18.18
CA ASP A 189 -24.85 7.28 -18.00
C ASP A 189 -23.98 7.62 -16.80
N LEU A 190 -24.25 6.95 -15.66
CA LEU A 190 -23.57 7.19 -14.41
C LEU A 190 -22.05 6.97 -14.53
N ASN A 191 -21.61 6.03 -15.38
CA ASN A 191 -20.19 5.77 -15.58
C ASN A 191 -19.50 6.95 -16.26
N HIS A 192 -20.12 7.50 -17.31
CA HIS A 192 -19.61 8.70 -17.98
C HIS A 192 -19.69 9.96 -17.09
N PHE A 193 -20.73 10.05 -16.27
CA PHE A 193 -20.86 11.13 -15.28
C PHE A 193 -19.76 11.06 -14.22
N PHE A 194 -19.41 9.88 -13.74
CA PHE A 194 -18.28 9.64 -12.86
C PHE A 194 -16.95 10.07 -13.47
N GLU A 195 -16.71 9.74 -14.74
CA GLU A 195 -15.51 10.18 -15.46
C GLU A 195 -15.44 11.72 -15.61
N ALA A 196 -16.56 12.37 -15.90
CA ALA A 196 -16.63 13.82 -16.07
C ALA A 196 -16.44 14.58 -14.75
N MET A 197 -16.99 14.09 -13.64
CA MET A 197 -16.80 14.67 -12.31
C MET A 197 -15.38 14.47 -11.80
N ASN A 198 -14.77 13.34 -12.13
CA ASN A 198 -13.39 13.01 -11.81
C ASN A 198 -12.36 14.01 -12.35
N ASN A 199 -12.68 14.72 -13.42
CA ASN A 199 -11.82 15.73 -14.02
C ASN A 199 -11.86 17.11 -13.33
N ARG A 200 -12.69 17.33 -12.30
CA ARG A 200 -12.94 18.67 -11.72
C ARG A 200 -12.61 18.89 -10.25
N GLY A 201 -11.97 17.93 -9.57
CA GLY A 201 -11.45 18.10 -8.19
C GLY A 201 -12.09 17.18 -7.15
N GLU A 202 -11.38 16.48 -6.34
CA GLU A 202 -11.64 15.32 -5.46
C GLU A 202 -12.19 14.11 -6.22
N GLN A 203 -11.30 13.49 -6.94
CA GLN A 203 -11.54 12.41 -7.89
C GLN A 203 -11.91 11.12 -7.17
N LEU A 204 -12.99 10.44 -7.60
CA LEU A 204 -13.07 8.97 -7.45
C LEU A 204 -11.75 8.39 -7.97
N GLU A 205 -11.08 7.60 -7.16
CA GLU A 205 -9.87 6.95 -7.62
C GLU A 205 -10.22 5.98 -8.76
N LYS A 206 -9.34 5.89 -9.76
CA LYS A 206 -9.56 5.02 -10.94
C LYS A 206 -9.98 3.60 -10.56
N HIS A 207 -9.49 3.10 -9.43
CA HIS A 207 -9.84 1.76 -8.95
C HIS A 207 -11.29 1.65 -8.46
N GLU A 208 -11.91 2.73 -7.99
CA GLU A 208 -13.33 2.74 -7.60
C GLU A 208 -14.25 2.64 -8.84
N VAL A 209 -13.87 3.34 -9.92
CA VAL A 209 -14.55 3.21 -11.23
C VAL A 209 -14.48 1.77 -11.75
N ILE A 210 -13.31 1.15 -11.65
CA ILE A 210 -13.13 -0.25 -12.05
C ILE A 210 -14.01 -1.18 -11.23
N LYS A 211 -14.03 -1.01 -9.89
CA LYS A 211 -14.88 -1.80 -9.00
C LYS A 211 -16.34 -1.76 -9.45
N ALA A 212 -16.87 -0.56 -9.75
CA ALA A 212 -18.23 -0.39 -10.22
C ALA A 212 -18.49 -1.16 -11.55
N ARG A 213 -17.59 -1.05 -12.53
CA ARG A 213 -17.71 -1.76 -13.82
C ARG A 213 -17.64 -3.30 -13.66
N LEU A 214 -16.78 -3.80 -12.78
CA LEU A 214 -16.72 -5.25 -12.48
C LEU A 214 -18.03 -5.73 -11.85
N MET A 215 -18.63 -4.95 -10.95
CA MET A 215 -19.94 -5.25 -10.36
C MET A 215 -21.04 -5.27 -11.41
N GLU A 216 -21.08 -4.29 -12.31
CA GLU A 216 -22.01 -4.23 -13.43
C GLU A 216 -21.90 -5.48 -14.32
N THR A 217 -20.67 -5.92 -14.59
CA THR A 217 -20.45 -7.16 -15.35
C THR A 217 -21.01 -8.39 -14.64
N LEU A 218 -20.82 -8.51 -13.34
CA LEU A 218 -21.38 -9.62 -12.54
C LEU A 218 -22.91 -9.60 -12.47
N ASN A 219 -23.57 -8.45 -12.68
CA ASN A 219 -25.01 -8.35 -12.79
C ASN A 219 -25.59 -9.12 -14.00
N GLN A 220 -24.76 -9.51 -14.97
CA GLN A 220 -25.14 -10.34 -16.10
C GLN A 220 -25.35 -11.83 -15.74
N ILE A 221 -24.97 -12.26 -14.54
CA ILE A 221 -25.20 -13.64 -14.06
C ILE A 221 -26.71 -13.86 -13.92
N PRO A 222 -27.29 -14.85 -14.63
CA PRO A 222 -28.74 -15.05 -14.64
C PRO A 222 -29.30 -15.52 -13.29
N GLU A 223 -28.57 -16.39 -12.59
CA GLU A 223 -28.99 -16.94 -11.31
C GLU A 223 -28.78 -15.90 -10.19
N GLU A 224 -29.87 -15.52 -9.55
CA GLU A 224 -29.86 -14.42 -8.56
C GLU A 224 -28.95 -14.69 -7.37
N GLU A 225 -28.97 -15.89 -6.83
CA GLU A 225 -28.14 -16.25 -5.67
C GLU A 225 -26.64 -16.25 -6.04
N HIS A 226 -26.26 -16.85 -7.17
CA HIS A 226 -24.89 -16.83 -7.66
C HIS A 226 -24.40 -15.41 -7.97
N ARG A 227 -25.27 -14.58 -8.57
CA ARG A 227 -24.99 -13.17 -8.82
C ARG A 227 -24.71 -12.41 -7.52
N ARG A 228 -25.60 -12.54 -6.53
CA ARG A 228 -25.48 -11.89 -5.22
C ARG A 228 -24.20 -12.29 -4.50
N GLN A 229 -23.90 -13.59 -4.48
CA GLN A 229 -22.68 -14.13 -3.87
C GLN A 229 -21.42 -13.64 -4.59
N SER A 230 -21.40 -13.64 -5.93
CA SER A 230 -20.25 -13.16 -6.71
C SER A 230 -19.95 -11.68 -6.46
N ILE A 231 -20.98 -10.83 -6.38
CA ILE A 231 -20.83 -9.41 -6.06
C ILE A 231 -20.35 -9.22 -4.62
N HIS A 232 -20.89 -10.01 -3.70
CA HIS A 232 -20.44 -9.98 -2.30
C HIS A 232 -18.95 -10.32 -2.18
N ILE A 233 -18.49 -11.37 -2.85
CA ILE A 233 -17.07 -11.76 -2.84
C ILE A 233 -16.19 -10.71 -3.49
N LEU A 234 -16.58 -10.14 -4.64
CA LEU A 234 -15.87 -9.03 -5.25
C LEU A 234 -15.66 -7.89 -4.23
N THR A 235 -16.73 -7.49 -3.55
CA THR A 235 -16.67 -6.40 -2.57
C THR A 235 -15.72 -6.72 -1.42
N ARG A 236 -15.87 -7.92 -0.83
CA ARG A 236 -15.03 -8.38 0.29
C ARG A 236 -13.55 -8.45 -0.08
N VAL A 237 -13.23 -9.07 -1.21
CA VAL A 237 -11.85 -9.19 -1.69
C VAL A 237 -11.26 -7.83 -2.03
N TRP A 238 -12.04 -6.98 -2.72
CA TRP A 238 -11.58 -5.65 -3.09
C TRP A 238 -11.23 -4.79 -1.88
N ASP A 239 -12.15 -4.71 -0.91
CA ASP A 239 -11.97 -3.90 0.29
C ASP A 239 -10.80 -4.43 1.15
N ALA A 240 -10.64 -5.75 1.23
CA ALA A 240 -9.51 -6.37 1.91
C ALA A 240 -8.15 -6.08 1.23
N CYS A 241 -8.12 -5.97 -0.12
CA CYS A 241 -6.91 -5.73 -0.89
C CYS A 241 -6.55 -4.23 -1.03
N ALA A 242 -7.52 -3.33 -0.93
CA ALA A 242 -7.33 -1.91 -1.20
C ALA A 242 -6.33 -1.24 -0.25
N ASN A 243 -6.25 -1.67 1.00
CA ASN A 243 -5.22 -1.22 1.91
C ASN A 243 -3.93 -2.01 1.69
N MET A 244 -2.96 -1.39 1.00
CA MET A 244 -1.68 -2.02 0.69
C MET A 244 -0.71 -2.11 1.87
N GLU A 245 -0.94 -1.37 2.94
CA GLU A 245 -0.10 -1.32 4.14
C GLU A 245 -0.49 -2.38 5.16
N ARG A 246 -1.72 -2.87 5.06
CA ARG A 246 -2.28 -3.90 5.94
C ARG A 246 -2.18 -5.28 5.29
N TYR A 247 -1.85 -6.30 6.10
CA TYR A 247 -1.86 -7.69 5.64
C TYR A 247 -3.28 -8.16 5.32
N ILE A 248 -3.43 -8.89 4.20
CA ILE A 248 -4.73 -9.30 3.65
C ILE A 248 -5.62 -10.05 4.65
N GLN A 249 -5.02 -10.81 5.56
CA GLN A 249 -5.75 -11.57 6.58
C GLN A 249 -6.65 -10.67 7.43
N TYR A 250 -6.23 -9.46 7.76
CA TYR A 250 -7.03 -8.51 8.55
C TYR A 250 -8.29 -7.99 7.83
N GLY A 251 -8.39 -8.17 6.53
CA GLY A 251 -9.61 -7.87 5.77
C GLY A 251 -10.75 -8.86 5.96
N PHE A 252 -10.51 -9.98 6.68
CA PHE A 252 -11.46 -11.08 6.86
C PHE A 252 -11.70 -11.35 8.35
N THR A 253 -12.86 -11.96 8.66
CA THR A 253 -13.17 -12.41 10.02
C THR A 253 -12.25 -13.57 10.44
N PRO A 254 -12.05 -13.83 11.74
CA PRO A 254 -11.21 -14.94 12.20
C PRO A 254 -11.54 -16.30 11.58
N GLN A 255 -12.82 -16.61 11.42
CA GLN A 255 -13.26 -17.85 10.80
C GLN A 255 -12.94 -17.90 9.30
N GLU A 256 -13.15 -16.80 8.58
CA GLU A 256 -12.78 -16.69 7.16
C GLU A 256 -11.26 -16.79 6.96
N ARG A 257 -10.46 -16.24 7.90
CA ARG A 257 -8.98 -16.35 7.84
C ARG A 257 -8.53 -17.80 7.86
N HIS A 258 -9.08 -18.63 8.74
CA HIS A 258 -8.75 -20.04 8.80
C HIS A 258 -9.13 -20.78 7.52
N ARG A 259 -10.29 -20.47 6.93
CA ARG A 259 -10.72 -21.08 5.67
C ARG A 259 -9.88 -20.66 4.47
N LEU A 260 -9.46 -19.40 4.42
CA LEU A 260 -8.73 -18.83 3.28
C LEU A 260 -7.22 -19.05 3.37
N PHE A 261 -6.66 -19.02 4.58
CA PHE A 261 -5.20 -18.98 4.80
C PHE A 261 -4.65 -20.14 5.62
N GLY A 262 -5.49 -21.15 5.91
CA GLY A 262 -5.12 -22.34 6.67
C GLY A 262 -5.35 -22.21 8.16
N GLU A 263 -5.70 -23.31 8.80
CA GLU A 263 -6.08 -23.36 10.21
C GLU A 263 -4.88 -23.29 11.18
N SER A 264 -3.70 -23.70 10.69
CA SER A 264 -2.54 -23.88 11.57
C SER A 264 -1.82 -22.57 11.90
N ASP A 265 -1.56 -21.70 10.90
CA ASP A 265 -0.69 -20.54 11.09
C ASP A 265 -0.95 -19.37 10.11
N TRP A 266 -1.98 -19.47 9.26
CA TRP A 266 -2.30 -18.54 8.17
C TRP A 266 -1.21 -18.39 7.10
N GLY A 267 -0.36 -19.38 6.98
CA GLY A 267 0.75 -19.41 6.03
C GLY A 267 0.46 -20.13 4.72
N GLN A 268 -0.79 -20.50 4.44
CA GLN A 268 -1.23 -21.20 3.23
C GLN A 268 -2.25 -20.35 2.46
N PHE A 269 -2.32 -20.53 1.15
CA PHE A 269 -3.40 -19.99 0.34
C PHE A 269 -4.30 -21.14 -0.12
N VAL A 270 -5.45 -21.30 0.54
CA VAL A 270 -6.35 -22.44 0.37
C VAL A 270 -7.21 -22.37 -0.90
N PRO A 271 -7.72 -21.19 -1.34
CA PRO A 271 -8.56 -21.11 -2.52
C PRO A 271 -7.84 -21.62 -3.78
N ARG A 272 -8.52 -22.41 -4.61
CA ARG A 272 -7.96 -22.97 -5.86
C ARG A 272 -8.39 -22.17 -7.08
N ASP A 273 -9.61 -21.68 -7.07
CA ASP A 273 -10.23 -20.87 -8.10
C ASP A 273 -11.37 -20.04 -7.50
N PHE A 274 -12.11 -19.32 -8.35
CA PHE A 274 -13.24 -18.50 -7.91
C PHE A 274 -14.42 -19.35 -7.38
N ALA A 275 -14.68 -20.51 -7.96
CA ALA A 275 -15.75 -21.39 -7.50
C ALA A 275 -15.47 -21.88 -6.07
N HIS A 276 -14.23 -22.30 -5.79
CA HIS A 276 -13.83 -22.67 -4.43
C HIS A 276 -13.89 -21.47 -3.47
N LEU A 277 -13.60 -20.26 -3.94
CA LEU A 277 -13.74 -19.04 -3.15
C LEU A 277 -15.20 -18.75 -2.80
N LEU A 278 -16.15 -19.04 -3.73
CA LEU A 278 -17.59 -19.02 -3.46
C LEU A 278 -17.99 -20.00 -2.35
N ASP A 279 -17.48 -21.23 -2.39
CA ASP A 279 -17.76 -22.24 -1.36
C ASP A 279 -17.26 -21.82 0.02
N LEU A 280 -16.06 -21.17 0.08
CA LEU A 280 -15.45 -20.75 1.33
C LEU A 280 -16.11 -19.51 1.96
N LEU A 281 -16.61 -18.58 1.14
CA LEU A 281 -17.13 -17.28 1.59
C LEU A 281 -18.63 -17.07 1.29
N GLY A 282 -19.22 -17.83 0.36
CA GLY A 282 -20.57 -17.57 -0.17
C GLY A 282 -21.72 -18.05 0.70
N SER A 283 -21.50 -18.94 1.65
CA SER A 283 -22.58 -19.40 2.55
C SER A 283 -22.73 -18.46 3.72
N PRO A 284 -23.88 -17.79 3.89
CA PRO A 284 -24.15 -17.13 5.16
C PRO A 284 -24.16 -18.22 6.25
N ASN A 285 -23.27 -18.11 7.22
CA ASN A 285 -23.15 -19.09 8.29
C ASN A 285 -24.49 -19.28 9.00
N THR A 286 -25.06 -20.47 8.87
CA THR A 286 -26.12 -20.96 9.77
C THR A 286 -25.63 -21.04 11.23
N ALA A 287 -24.29 -21.00 11.46
CA ALA A 287 -23.69 -20.88 12.79
C ALA A 287 -23.93 -19.49 13.42
N ASP A 288 -23.94 -18.41 12.65
CA ASP A 288 -24.27 -17.07 13.16
C ASP A 288 -25.75 -16.96 13.58
N ALA A 289 -26.64 -17.74 12.96
CA ALA A 289 -28.03 -17.82 13.39
C ALA A 289 -28.18 -18.68 14.66
N ALA A 290 -27.35 -19.72 14.83
CA ALA A 290 -27.36 -20.56 16.03
C ALA A 290 -26.68 -19.89 17.23
N ASP A 291 -25.64 -19.08 17.01
CA ASP A 291 -25.01 -18.29 18.09
C ASP A 291 -25.86 -17.09 18.51
N LYS A 292 -26.61 -16.46 17.58
CA LYS A 292 -27.62 -15.45 17.94
C LYS A 292 -28.77 -16.07 18.75
N SER A 293 -29.17 -17.33 18.49
CA SER A 293 -30.15 -18.02 19.28
C SER A 293 -29.60 -18.48 20.65
N ARG A 294 -28.29 -18.79 20.77
CA ARG A 294 -27.62 -19.09 22.04
C ARG A 294 -27.35 -17.83 22.84
N ALA A 295 -26.94 -16.73 22.21
CA ALA A 295 -26.78 -15.43 22.88
C ALA A 295 -28.11 -14.88 23.42
N ALA A 296 -29.22 -15.10 22.70
CA ALA A 296 -30.56 -14.72 23.16
C ALA A 296 -31.10 -15.64 24.29
N ALA A 297 -30.62 -16.88 24.37
CA ALA A 297 -31.03 -17.84 25.42
C ALA A 297 -30.11 -17.78 26.68
N GLY A 298 -28.98 -17.10 26.63
CA GLY A 298 -27.95 -17.09 27.69
C GLY A 298 -27.79 -15.79 28.49
N SER A 299 -28.58 -14.74 28.23
CA SER A 299 -28.46 -13.49 28.98
C SER A 299 -29.24 -13.49 30.30
N GLN A 300 -28.90 -14.41 31.21
CA GLN A 300 -29.06 -14.10 32.64
C GLN A 300 -27.80 -13.38 33.10
N GLY A 301 -27.94 -12.08 33.39
CA GLY A 301 -26.87 -11.20 33.78
C GLY A 301 -26.08 -11.75 34.97
N ARG A 302 -24.78 -11.94 34.79
CA ARG A 302 -23.85 -12.11 35.90
C ARG A 302 -23.84 -10.82 36.72
N THR A 303 -24.13 -10.93 38.00
CA THR A 303 -24.10 -9.78 38.91
C THR A 303 -22.66 -9.32 39.10
N LEU A 304 -22.46 -8.02 39.34
CA LEU A 304 -21.16 -7.39 39.61
C LEU A 304 -20.37 -8.13 40.72
N LEU A 305 -21.09 -8.75 41.67
CA LEU A 305 -20.52 -9.54 42.76
C LEU A 305 -19.87 -10.86 42.31
N ALA A 306 -20.36 -11.45 41.22
CA ALA A 306 -19.79 -12.67 40.66
C ALA A 306 -18.49 -12.41 39.85
N ILE A 307 -18.34 -11.19 39.34
CA ILE A 307 -17.12 -10.74 38.63
C ILE A 307 -16.01 -10.36 39.64
N LEU A 308 -16.37 -9.83 40.80
CA LEU A 308 -15.43 -9.42 41.85
C LEU A 308 -14.93 -10.61 42.74
N GLN A 309 -15.52 -11.80 42.61
CA GLN A 309 -15.13 -13.00 43.37
C GLN A 309 -14.22 -13.94 42.56
N ASP A 310 -13.90 -13.66 41.30
CA ASP A 310 -12.96 -14.45 40.48
C ASP A 310 -11.54 -13.88 40.67
N ASP A 311 -10.93 -14.25 41.81
CA ASP A 311 -9.59 -13.83 42.24
C ASP A 311 -8.52 -14.67 41.54
N LYS A 312 -8.35 -14.48 40.22
CA LYS A 312 -7.18 -14.89 39.44
C LYS A 312 -6.78 -13.85 38.43
N LEU A 313 -6.21 -12.77 38.95
CA LEU A 313 -5.34 -11.89 38.15
C LEU A 313 -3.94 -12.52 38.10
N ASP A 314 -3.76 -13.55 37.32
CA ASP A 314 -2.45 -13.89 36.79
C ASP A 314 -2.06 -12.82 35.76
N GLY A 315 -0.89 -12.22 35.97
CA GLY A 315 -0.36 -11.17 35.11
C GLY A 315 -0.12 -11.69 33.69
N GLU A 316 -1.14 -11.65 32.86
CA GLU A 316 -1.00 -11.81 31.43
C GLU A 316 -0.43 -10.50 30.89
N GLN A 317 0.76 -10.58 30.33
CA GLN A 317 1.23 -9.59 29.36
C GLN A 317 0.10 -9.41 28.34
N THR A 318 -0.59 -8.30 28.42
CA THR A 318 -1.46 -7.84 27.35
C THR A 318 -0.60 -7.77 26.10
N VAL A 319 -0.80 -8.72 25.19
CA VAL A 319 -0.40 -8.53 23.79
C VAL A 319 -1.15 -7.28 23.38
N GLU A 320 -0.40 -6.19 23.20
CA GLU A 320 -0.94 -4.97 22.61
C GLU A 320 -1.55 -5.39 21.26
N GLU A 321 -2.87 -5.49 21.19
CA GLU A 321 -3.55 -5.37 19.92
C GLU A 321 -3.04 -4.05 19.34
N GLU A 322 -2.26 -4.12 18.26
CA GLU A 322 -1.71 -2.93 17.61
C GLU A 322 -2.85 -1.94 17.44
N SER A 323 -2.76 -0.84 18.16
CA SER A 323 -3.74 0.23 18.06
C SER A 323 -3.92 0.60 16.60
N PRO A 324 -5.16 0.75 16.09
CA PRO A 324 -5.45 1.01 14.68
C PRO A 324 -4.97 2.37 14.15
N GLY A 325 -3.88 2.90 14.64
CA GLY A 325 -3.30 4.19 14.28
C GLY A 325 -1.81 4.17 14.03
N SER A 326 -1.13 3.04 14.26
CA SER A 326 0.28 2.92 13.94
C SER A 326 0.41 2.24 12.56
N GLU A 327 0.73 3.03 11.54
CA GLU A 327 1.16 2.57 10.22
C GLU A 327 2.53 1.90 10.38
N ARG A 328 2.53 0.65 10.85
CA ARG A 328 3.76 -0.13 11.05
C ARG A 328 4.47 -0.43 9.74
N PHE A 329 3.69 -0.66 8.68
CA PHE A 329 4.22 -1.03 7.38
C PHE A 329 3.85 -0.04 6.29
N ASN A 330 4.83 0.36 5.49
CA ASN A 330 4.61 1.12 4.27
C ASN A 330 4.84 0.22 3.05
N SER A 331 3.89 0.20 2.15
CA SER A 331 3.92 -0.59 0.92
C SER A 331 4.87 0.01 -0.11
N VAL A 332 5.53 -0.85 -0.88
CA VAL A 332 6.38 -0.43 -2.02
C VAL A 332 5.56 -0.01 -3.26
N ILE A 333 4.23 -0.19 -3.24
CA ILE A 333 3.33 0.11 -4.35
C ILE A 333 1.94 0.50 -3.82
N ASN A 334 1.24 1.39 -4.51
CA ASN A 334 -0.16 1.70 -4.21
C ASN A 334 -1.13 0.72 -4.88
N PHE A 335 -2.39 0.77 -4.48
CA PHE A 335 -3.40 -0.19 -4.95
C PHE A 335 -3.67 -0.08 -6.46
N SER A 336 -3.77 1.13 -7.02
CA SER A 336 -4.02 1.33 -8.45
C SER A 336 -2.93 0.71 -9.34
N ASN A 337 -1.67 0.90 -8.98
CA ASN A 337 -0.56 0.24 -9.67
C ASN A 337 -0.53 -1.26 -9.43
N PHE A 338 -0.88 -1.72 -8.21
CA PHE A 338 -0.95 -3.14 -7.88
C PHE A 338 -1.98 -3.88 -8.76
N LEU A 339 -3.13 -3.28 -9.03
CA LEU A 339 -4.15 -3.83 -9.93
C LEU A 339 -3.61 -4.12 -11.33
N LEU A 340 -2.72 -3.27 -11.87
CA LEU A 340 -2.06 -3.53 -13.17
C LEU A 340 -1.13 -4.75 -13.13
N HIS A 341 -0.41 -4.92 -12.01
CA HIS A 341 0.41 -6.12 -11.84
C HIS A 341 -0.45 -7.38 -11.82
N VAL A 342 -1.57 -7.37 -11.07
CA VAL A 342 -2.51 -8.49 -11.03
C VAL A 342 -3.11 -8.74 -12.41
N LEU A 343 -3.59 -7.70 -13.07
CA LEU A 343 -4.17 -7.82 -14.41
C LEU A 343 -3.19 -8.47 -15.39
N ARG A 344 -1.91 -8.08 -15.35
CA ARG A 344 -0.86 -8.67 -16.18
C ARG A 344 -0.61 -10.15 -15.87
N LEU A 345 -0.83 -10.58 -14.63
CA LEU A 345 -0.69 -11.99 -14.23
C LEU A 345 -1.84 -12.85 -14.74
N VAL A 346 -3.09 -12.35 -14.67
CA VAL A 346 -4.29 -13.16 -14.93
C VAL A 346 -4.75 -13.09 -16.40
N SER A 347 -4.36 -12.05 -17.16
CA SER A 347 -4.76 -11.87 -18.57
C SER A 347 -3.63 -12.18 -19.55
N ARG A 348 -2.91 -13.29 -19.33
CA ARG A 348 -1.83 -13.75 -20.22
C ARG A 348 -2.44 -14.25 -21.53
N ASP A 349 -2.03 -13.64 -22.63
CA ASP A 349 -2.31 -14.12 -23.98
C ASP A 349 -1.01 -14.61 -24.62
N PRO A 350 -0.96 -15.84 -25.13
CA PRO A 350 0.23 -16.36 -25.83
C PRO A 350 0.65 -15.54 -27.06
N GLY A 351 -0.25 -14.77 -27.65
CA GLY A 351 0.01 -13.87 -28.76
C GLY A 351 0.47 -12.47 -28.37
N ASP A 352 0.43 -12.13 -27.07
CA ASP A 352 0.79 -10.79 -26.60
C ASP A 352 2.31 -10.65 -26.46
N THR A 353 2.89 -9.67 -27.12
CA THR A 353 4.34 -9.41 -27.13
C THR A 353 4.77 -8.32 -26.14
N GLU A 354 3.83 -7.54 -25.63
CA GLU A 354 4.09 -6.38 -24.76
C GLU A 354 3.44 -6.50 -23.37
N GLY A 355 2.34 -7.24 -23.28
CA GLY A 355 1.55 -7.41 -22.06
C GLY A 355 0.83 -6.13 -21.63
N VAL A 356 0.22 -6.20 -20.44
CA VAL A 356 -0.42 -5.03 -19.80
C VAL A 356 0.65 -4.01 -19.41
N PRO A 357 0.58 -2.75 -19.86
CA PRO A 357 1.49 -1.71 -19.41
C PRO A 357 1.31 -1.42 -17.92
N LEU A 358 2.43 -1.17 -17.22
CA LEU A 358 2.45 -0.87 -15.78
C LEU A 358 2.39 0.64 -15.53
N ASP A 359 1.50 1.33 -16.24
CA ASP A 359 1.26 2.78 -16.13
C ASP A 359 -0.20 2.99 -15.72
N ASP A 360 -0.41 3.55 -14.54
CA ASP A 360 -1.73 3.79 -13.95
C ASP A 360 -2.61 4.76 -14.75
N LYS A 361 -2.01 5.53 -15.67
CA LYS A 361 -2.78 6.35 -16.62
C LYS A 361 -3.69 5.51 -17.52
N GLN A 362 -3.25 4.29 -17.82
CA GLN A 362 -3.98 3.35 -18.68
C GLN A 362 -4.84 2.34 -17.90
N LEU A 363 -4.93 2.47 -16.58
CA LEU A 363 -5.54 1.48 -15.70
C LEU A 363 -6.97 1.12 -16.14
N VAL A 364 -7.83 2.11 -16.35
CA VAL A 364 -9.25 1.89 -16.74
C VAL A 364 -9.34 1.25 -18.13
N ASP A 365 -8.56 1.74 -19.10
CA ASP A 365 -8.55 1.22 -20.47
C ASP A 365 -8.10 -0.23 -20.55
N GLN A 366 -7.10 -0.59 -19.72
CA GLN A 366 -6.61 -1.96 -19.67
C GLN A 366 -7.63 -2.92 -19.05
N PHE A 367 -8.38 -2.50 -18.04
CA PHE A 367 -9.48 -3.30 -17.50
C PHE A 367 -10.61 -3.46 -18.49
N GLU A 368 -10.97 -2.39 -19.18
CA GLU A 368 -11.96 -2.45 -20.25
C GLU A 368 -11.58 -3.47 -21.33
N LEU A 369 -10.34 -3.40 -21.82
CA LEU A 369 -9.83 -4.29 -22.87
C LEU A 369 -9.69 -5.74 -22.43
N ARG A 370 -9.10 -5.98 -21.24
CA ARG A 370 -8.63 -7.30 -20.81
C ARG A 370 -9.62 -8.07 -19.93
N VAL A 371 -10.66 -7.41 -19.43
CA VAL A 371 -11.66 -8.02 -18.56
C VAL A 371 -13.09 -7.83 -19.10
N ILE A 372 -13.50 -6.58 -19.32
CA ILE A 372 -14.89 -6.26 -19.62
C ILE A 372 -15.27 -6.67 -21.05
N ARG A 373 -14.41 -6.38 -22.04
CA ARG A 373 -14.66 -6.72 -23.46
C ARG A 373 -14.22 -8.12 -23.87
N GLN A 374 -14.03 -9.01 -22.92
CA GLN A 374 -13.70 -10.40 -23.23
C GLN A 374 -14.95 -11.16 -23.72
N PRO A 375 -14.79 -12.24 -24.49
CA PRO A 375 -15.90 -13.07 -24.94
C PRO A 375 -16.78 -13.60 -23.81
N ASP A 376 -16.20 -13.90 -22.65
CA ASP A 376 -16.89 -14.24 -21.41
C ASP A 376 -16.41 -13.28 -20.30
N PRO A 377 -17.05 -12.12 -20.19
CA PRO A 377 -16.62 -11.09 -19.23
C PRO A 377 -16.87 -11.51 -17.79
N VAL A 378 -17.92 -12.31 -17.50
CA VAL A 378 -18.21 -12.80 -16.15
C VAL A 378 -17.06 -13.69 -15.66
N ALA A 379 -16.67 -14.69 -16.47
CA ALA A 379 -15.54 -15.56 -16.12
C ALA A 379 -14.21 -14.79 -16.02
N ALA A 380 -14.02 -13.75 -16.84
CA ALA A 380 -12.84 -12.89 -16.75
C ALA A 380 -12.80 -12.09 -15.43
N VAL A 381 -13.94 -11.53 -15.00
CA VAL A 381 -14.07 -10.85 -13.70
C VAL A 381 -13.80 -11.84 -12.55
N GLN A 382 -14.39 -13.00 -12.59
CA GLN A 382 -14.22 -14.04 -11.54
C GLN A 382 -12.75 -14.47 -11.41
N ARG A 383 -12.06 -14.71 -12.55
CA ARG A 383 -10.60 -14.99 -12.56
C ARG A 383 -9.80 -13.84 -11.98
N PHE A 384 -10.18 -12.59 -12.30
CA PHE A 384 -9.50 -11.42 -11.77
C PHE A 384 -9.66 -11.32 -10.26
N ILE A 385 -10.85 -11.52 -9.71
CA ILE A 385 -11.12 -11.49 -8.26
C ILE A 385 -10.25 -12.52 -7.53
N TYR A 386 -10.24 -13.75 -8.02
CA TYR A 386 -9.38 -14.80 -7.47
C TYR A 386 -7.89 -14.42 -7.55
N GLY A 387 -7.46 -13.93 -8.72
CA GLY A 387 -6.09 -13.48 -8.93
C GLY A 387 -5.69 -12.30 -8.04
N LEU A 388 -6.62 -11.39 -7.77
CA LEU A 388 -6.40 -10.25 -6.87
C LEU A 388 -6.13 -10.73 -5.43
N LEU A 389 -6.99 -11.60 -4.90
CA LEU A 389 -6.81 -12.16 -3.56
C LEU A 389 -5.49 -12.94 -3.44
N LYS A 390 -5.20 -13.83 -4.41
CA LYS A 390 -3.97 -14.61 -4.44
C LYS A 390 -2.74 -13.71 -4.51
N SER A 391 -2.74 -12.72 -5.40
CA SER A 391 -1.60 -11.83 -5.58
C SER A 391 -1.35 -10.94 -4.34
N LYS A 392 -2.41 -10.46 -3.67
CA LYS A 392 -2.26 -9.67 -2.44
C LYS A 392 -1.71 -10.52 -1.30
N TYR A 393 -2.19 -11.76 -1.15
CA TYR A 393 -1.63 -12.72 -0.20
C TYR A 393 -0.13 -12.93 -0.45
N LEU A 394 0.27 -13.21 -1.72
CA LEU A 394 1.67 -13.41 -2.09
C LEU A 394 2.51 -12.15 -1.88
N PHE A 395 1.97 -10.99 -2.20
CA PHE A 395 2.62 -9.70 -1.94
C PHE A 395 2.91 -9.53 -0.46
N ASP A 396 1.93 -9.78 0.40
CA ASP A 396 2.06 -9.60 1.84
C ASP A 396 3.07 -10.57 2.47
N GLN A 397 3.17 -11.80 1.94
CA GLN A 397 4.04 -12.84 2.48
C GLN A 397 5.49 -12.74 1.98
N PHE A 398 5.70 -12.36 0.70
CA PHE A 398 6.97 -12.60 -0.01
C PHE A 398 7.60 -11.35 -0.62
N ILE A 399 6.96 -10.19 -0.50
CA ILE A 399 7.52 -8.91 -0.98
C ILE A 399 7.85 -8.03 0.22
N ILE A 400 8.95 -7.29 0.09
CA ILE A 400 9.42 -6.38 1.13
C ILE A 400 8.42 -5.27 1.41
N LYS A 401 8.41 -4.84 2.67
CA LYS A 401 7.73 -3.62 3.14
C LYS A 401 8.72 -2.78 3.93
N ARG A 402 8.46 -1.49 4.03
CA ARG A 402 9.13 -0.64 4.99
C ARG A 402 8.44 -0.83 6.33
N GLU A 403 9.17 -1.22 7.35
CA GLU A 403 8.63 -1.45 8.70
C GLU A 403 9.18 -0.40 9.67
N PHE A 404 8.26 0.26 10.36
CA PHE A 404 8.59 1.14 11.47
C PHE A 404 8.22 0.44 12.78
N ALA A 405 9.24 -0.04 13.50
CA ALA A 405 9.08 -0.72 14.78
C ALA A 405 10.20 -0.32 15.73
N ASP A 406 9.90 -0.17 17.02
CA ASP A 406 10.86 0.18 18.09
C ASP A 406 11.69 1.43 17.77
N GLY A 407 11.09 2.43 17.12
CA GLY A 407 11.76 3.67 16.72
C GLY A 407 12.78 3.50 15.58
N LYS A 408 12.80 2.35 14.90
CA LYS A 408 13.66 2.06 13.75
C LYS A 408 12.81 1.91 12.49
N ASP A 409 13.33 2.45 11.41
CA ASP A 409 12.77 2.35 10.07
C ASP A 409 13.70 1.45 9.23
N SER A 410 13.22 0.26 8.83
CA SER A 410 14.03 -0.74 8.13
C SER A 410 13.21 -1.52 7.09
N TRP A 411 13.92 -2.17 6.15
CA TRP A 411 13.27 -3.14 5.26
C TRP A 411 12.92 -4.41 6.01
N SER A 412 11.73 -4.93 5.77
CA SER A 412 11.29 -6.20 6.37
C SER A 412 10.70 -7.14 5.32
N LEU A 413 10.92 -8.44 5.52
CA LEU A 413 10.33 -9.54 4.78
C LEU A 413 9.72 -10.49 5.79
N LYS A 414 8.49 -10.20 6.16
CA LYS A 414 7.76 -10.90 7.22
C LYS A 414 6.41 -11.37 6.73
N ARG A 415 5.89 -12.41 7.35
CA ARG A 415 4.53 -12.89 7.20
C ARG A 415 3.77 -12.79 8.52
N LEU A 416 2.45 -12.67 8.43
CA LEU A 416 1.58 -12.79 9.58
C LEU A 416 1.47 -14.26 9.98
N HIS A 417 1.68 -14.55 11.27
CA HIS A 417 1.61 -15.89 11.83
C HIS A 417 0.62 -15.92 13.00
N TRP A 418 -0.33 -16.84 12.89
CA TRP A 418 -1.30 -17.09 13.95
C TRP A 418 -0.80 -18.22 14.85
N TYR A 419 -0.83 -18.02 16.15
CA TYR A 419 -0.50 -19.02 17.17
C TYR A 419 -1.73 -19.51 17.91
N SER A 420 -2.65 -18.60 18.23
CA SER A 420 -3.91 -18.86 18.92
C SER A 420 -4.88 -17.70 18.74
N GLU A 421 -6.11 -17.82 19.23
CA GLU A 421 -7.13 -16.74 19.18
C GLU A 421 -6.65 -15.41 19.80
N LYS A 422 -5.70 -15.47 20.73
CA LYS A 422 -5.16 -14.30 21.45
C LYS A 422 -3.72 -13.94 21.05
N SER A 423 -3.13 -14.63 20.08
CA SER A 423 -1.71 -14.43 19.75
C SER A 423 -1.47 -14.52 18.26
N VAL A 424 -1.14 -13.38 17.69
CA VAL A 424 -0.73 -13.22 16.29
C VAL A 424 0.53 -12.36 16.26
N SER A 425 1.53 -12.72 15.46
CA SER A 425 2.74 -11.90 15.31
C SER A 425 3.28 -11.91 13.89
N TYR A 426 4.23 -11.00 13.64
CA TYR A 426 4.97 -10.95 12.38
C TYR A 426 6.29 -11.68 12.53
N ILE A 427 6.48 -12.73 11.76
CA ILE A 427 7.71 -13.54 11.75
C ILE A 427 8.38 -13.48 10.37
N ASN A 428 9.65 -13.81 10.30
CA ASN A 428 10.34 -13.95 9.03
C ASN A 428 9.62 -14.92 8.09
N THR A 429 9.56 -14.58 6.80
CA THR A 429 8.82 -15.38 5.84
C THR A 429 9.39 -16.78 5.67
N PHE A 430 10.71 -16.92 5.60
CA PHE A 430 11.37 -18.18 5.28
C PHE A 430 12.09 -18.84 6.49
N ASP A 431 12.90 -18.12 7.22
CA ASP A 431 13.71 -18.71 8.29
C ASP A 431 12.94 -18.70 9.61
N LYS A 432 12.69 -19.88 10.18
CA LYS A 432 12.05 -20.04 11.49
C LYS A 432 13.03 -19.89 12.66
N ASP A 433 14.30 -20.23 12.45
CA ASP A 433 15.34 -20.17 13.47
C ASP A 433 16.14 -18.88 13.32
N GLU A 434 15.75 -17.88 14.09
CA GLU A 434 16.57 -16.69 14.31
C GLU A 434 17.69 -17.05 15.31
N ASN A 435 18.85 -17.43 14.79
CA ASN A 435 20.05 -17.12 15.54
C ASN A 435 20.15 -15.60 15.66
N GLU A 436 20.36 -15.07 16.86
CA GLU A 436 20.33 -13.66 17.23
C GLU A 436 21.14 -12.70 16.31
N ASN A 437 21.85 -13.21 15.34
CA ASN A 437 22.65 -12.47 14.36
C ASN A 437 22.18 -12.58 12.90
N GLY A 438 21.01 -13.07 12.59
CA GLY A 438 20.19 -13.02 11.35
C GLY A 438 20.78 -12.72 9.96
N PHE A 439 22.10 -12.69 9.78
CA PHE A 439 22.75 -12.20 8.56
C PHE A 439 22.97 -13.25 7.47
N SER A 440 22.83 -14.53 7.75
CA SER A 440 23.20 -15.61 6.83
C SER A 440 22.04 -16.32 6.13
N GLY A 441 20.80 -16.17 6.60
CA GLY A 441 19.65 -16.92 6.11
C GLY A 441 19.13 -16.49 4.75
N VAL A 442 18.34 -17.38 4.11
CA VAL A 442 17.70 -17.13 2.80
C VAL A 442 16.75 -15.92 2.88
N ASN A 443 16.04 -15.74 3.99
CA ASN A 443 15.15 -14.59 4.20
C ASN A 443 15.89 -13.26 4.02
N ARG A 444 17.09 -13.14 4.61
CA ARG A 444 17.91 -11.92 4.48
C ARG A 444 18.44 -11.72 3.06
N ARG A 445 18.81 -12.79 2.36
CA ARG A 445 19.25 -12.70 0.95
C ARG A 445 18.13 -12.20 0.04
N VAL A 446 16.92 -12.74 0.19
CA VAL A 446 15.73 -12.29 -0.55
C VAL A 446 15.41 -10.84 -0.23
N LEU A 447 15.39 -10.46 1.06
CA LEU A 447 15.16 -9.08 1.50
C LEU A 447 16.16 -8.11 0.87
N MET A 448 17.46 -8.42 0.90
CA MET A 448 18.50 -7.56 0.35
C MET A 448 18.35 -7.39 -1.16
N LEU A 449 18.06 -8.45 -1.89
CA LEU A 449 17.90 -8.38 -3.35
C LEU A 449 16.63 -7.62 -3.76
N LEU A 450 15.51 -7.85 -3.08
CA LEU A 450 14.28 -7.08 -3.30
C LEU A 450 14.46 -5.59 -2.95
N SER A 451 15.22 -5.28 -1.89
CA SER A 451 15.56 -3.91 -1.54
C SER A 451 16.43 -3.25 -2.61
N ALA A 452 17.43 -3.97 -3.15
CA ALA A 452 18.26 -3.48 -4.26
C ALA A 452 17.42 -3.13 -5.50
N PHE A 453 16.46 -3.99 -5.87
CA PHE A 453 15.51 -3.70 -6.95
C PHE A 453 14.67 -2.46 -6.66
N HIS A 454 14.11 -2.37 -5.45
CA HIS A 454 13.19 -1.29 -5.10
C HIS A 454 13.88 0.07 -5.06
N VAL A 455 15.04 0.19 -4.41
CA VAL A 455 15.76 1.47 -4.35
C VAL A 455 16.28 1.94 -5.71
N SER A 456 16.39 1.03 -6.69
CA SER A 456 16.76 1.35 -8.07
C SER A 456 15.59 1.82 -8.92
N THR A 457 14.34 1.59 -8.47
CA THR A 457 13.11 1.97 -9.15
C THR A 457 12.16 2.66 -8.15
N PRO A 458 12.47 3.88 -7.71
CA PRO A 458 11.72 4.57 -6.65
C PRO A 458 10.30 4.96 -7.07
N THR A 459 10.02 5.08 -8.36
CA THR A 459 8.68 5.42 -8.88
C THR A 459 7.66 4.32 -8.59
N LEU A 460 6.40 4.66 -8.45
CA LEU A 460 5.31 3.69 -8.26
C LEU A 460 4.99 2.90 -9.52
N VAL A 461 5.24 3.47 -10.69
CA VAL A 461 5.01 2.87 -12.01
C VAL A 461 6.22 2.05 -12.47
N TYR A 462 6.02 1.17 -13.45
CA TYR A 462 7.07 0.40 -14.15
C TYR A 462 7.94 -0.49 -13.24
N LYS A 463 7.40 -0.95 -12.11
CA LYS A 463 8.10 -1.91 -11.23
C LYS A 463 8.14 -3.32 -11.83
N HIS A 464 8.88 -3.49 -12.92
CA HIS A 464 8.98 -4.77 -13.63
C HIS A 464 9.55 -5.89 -12.75
N TRP A 465 10.47 -5.57 -11.83
CA TRP A 465 11.01 -6.53 -10.88
C TRP A 465 9.93 -7.14 -9.99
N LEU A 466 9.00 -6.29 -9.51
CA LEU A 466 7.87 -6.73 -8.69
C LEU A 466 6.93 -7.64 -9.47
N ASN A 467 6.66 -7.29 -10.73
CA ASN A 467 5.83 -8.14 -11.59
C ASN A 467 6.46 -9.51 -11.83
N GLY A 468 7.78 -9.57 -12.04
CA GLY A 468 8.51 -10.83 -12.18
C GLY A 468 8.46 -11.67 -10.90
N ALA A 469 8.70 -11.06 -9.74
CA ALA A 469 8.61 -11.72 -8.44
C ALA A 469 7.20 -12.29 -8.19
N LEU A 470 6.16 -11.47 -8.39
CA LEU A 470 4.77 -11.90 -8.23
C LEU A 470 4.38 -13.00 -9.23
N ARG A 471 4.88 -12.94 -10.47
CA ARG A 471 4.64 -13.99 -11.46
C ARG A 471 5.18 -15.33 -10.98
N TYR A 472 6.46 -15.36 -10.57
CA TYR A 472 7.06 -16.58 -10.06
C TYR A 472 6.26 -17.16 -8.89
N LEU A 473 5.92 -16.32 -7.92
CA LEU A 473 5.15 -16.70 -6.75
C LEU A 473 3.74 -17.20 -7.13
N PHE A 474 3.08 -16.52 -8.05
CA PHE A 474 1.73 -16.88 -8.50
C PHE A 474 1.69 -18.25 -9.19
N ASP A 475 2.71 -18.54 -10.00
CA ASP A 475 2.83 -19.81 -10.73
C ASP A 475 3.29 -20.97 -9.82
N ASN A 476 4.04 -20.72 -8.74
CA ASN A 476 4.61 -21.74 -7.86
C ASN A 476 3.98 -21.84 -6.47
N CYS A 477 2.99 -21.01 -6.14
CA CYS A 477 2.23 -21.14 -4.90
C CYS A 477 1.01 -22.04 -5.11
N HIS A 478 1.02 -23.20 -4.49
CA HIS A 478 -0.07 -24.16 -4.50
C HIS A 478 -0.58 -24.41 -3.09
N PRO A 479 -1.89 -24.76 -2.89
CA PRO A 479 -2.47 -24.96 -1.57
C PRO A 479 -1.72 -25.97 -0.70
N ASP A 480 -1.19 -27.02 -1.33
CA ASP A 480 -0.56 -28.15 -0.63
C ASP A 480 0.98 -28.07 -0.61
N GLN A 481 1.56 -27.03 -1.22
CA GLN A 481 3.01 -26.91 -1.35
C GLN A 481 3.47 -25.47 -1.05
N PRO A 482 4.23 -25.26 0.03
CA PRO A 482 4.78 -23.92 0.32
C PRO A 482 5.79 -23.50 -0.76
N VAL A 483 5.97 -22.18 -0.89
CA VAL A 483 6.98 -21.62 -1.78
C VAL A 483 8.37 -22.01 -1.28
N ASP A 484 9.15 -22.65 -2.15
CA ASP A 484 10.54 -23.01 -1.84
C ASP A 484 11.43 -21.76 -1.81
N ALA A 485 12.07 -21.49 -0.68
CA ALA A 485 12.87 -20.31 -0.42
C ALA A 485 14.11 -20.24 -1.32
N GLY A 486 14.80 -21.38 -1.54
CA GLY A 486 15.99 -21.45 -2.36
C GLY A 486 15.70 -21.25 -3.84
N ALA A 487 14.61 -21.87 -4.34
CA ALA A 487 14.17 -21.70 -5.71
C ALA A 487 13.70 -20.26 -5.98
N TYR A 488 12.99 -19.64 -5.04
CA TYR A 488 12.58 -18.23 -5.16
C TYR A 488 13.79 -17.29 -5.19
N LEU A 489 14.76 -17.46 -4.29
CA LEU A 489 16.01 -16.70 -4.30
C LEU A 489 16.75 -16.87 -5.63
N SER A 490 16.93 -18.10 -6.10
CA SER A 490 17.60 -18.41 -7.37
C SER A 490 16.90 -17.75 -8.56
N TYR A 491 15.57 -17.72 -8.55
CA TYR A 491 14.79 -16.99 -9.55
C TYR A 491 15.07 -15.48 -9.52
N LEU A 492 15.04 -14.85 -8.34
CA LEU A 492 15.31 -13.41 -8.20
C LEU A 492 16.73 -13.04 -8.62
N GLU A 493 17.73 -13.86 -8.27
CA GLU A 493 19.12 -13.67 -8.71
C GLU A 493 19.28 -13.82 -10.23
N SER A 494 18.60 -14.79 -10.83
CA SER A 494 18.52 -14.94 -12.28
C SER A 494 17.86 -13.73 -12.95
N GLN A 495 16.75 -13.23 -12.39
CA GLN A 495 16.08 -12.02 -12.87
C GLN A 495 16.99 -10.79 -12.81
N ALA A 496 17.72 -10.61 -11.69
CA ALA A 496 18.69 -9.53 -11.53
C ALA A 496 19.79 -9.60 -12.60
N ARG A 497 20.37 -10.77 -12.82
CA ARG A 497 21.38 -10.98 -13.87
C ARG A 497 20.84 -10.67 -15.27
N ARG A 498 19.60 -11.08 -15.58
CA ARG A 498 18.98 -10.75 -16.87
C ARG A 498 18.81 -9.25 -17.05
N PHE A 499 18.32 -8.54 -16.03
CA PHE A 499 18.16 -7.09 -16.10
C PHE A 499 19.51 -6.40 -16.35
N VAL A 500 20.57 -6.85 -15.68
CA VAL A 500 21.91 -6.28 -15.88
C VAL A 500 22.46 -6.63 -17.26
N PHE A 501 22.50 -7.93 -17.66
CA PHE A 501 23.25 -8.35 -18.83
C PHE A 501 22.44 -8.45 -20.12
N GLN A 502 21.15 -8.73 -20.06
CA GLN A 502 20.30 -8.81 -21.26
C GLN A 502 19.59 -7.48 -21.57
N ARG A 503 19.71 -6.47 -20.70
CA ARG A 503 19.14 -5.14 -20.92
C ARG A 503 20.18 -4.03 -20.74
N PHE A 504 20.60 -3.71 -19.52
CA PHE A 504 21.39 -2.51 -19.26
C PHE A 504 22.80 -2.57 -19.87
N LEU A 505 23.45 -3.72 -19.83
CA LEU A 505 24.79 -3.96 -20.36
C LEU A 505 24.79 -4.83 -21.64
N ALA A 506 23.64 -5.09 -22.22
CA ALA A 506 23.51 -5.86 -23.44
C ALA A 506 24.18 -5.17 -24.65
N PRO A 507 24.72 -5.93 -25.60
CA PRO A 507 25.04 -5.38 -26.92
C PRO A 507 23.77 -4.92 -27.64
N GLY A 508 23.75 -3.70 -28.17
CA GLY A 508 22.57 -3.12 -28.83
C GLY A 508 21.48 -2.66 -27.87
N GLU A 509 20.21 -2.74 -28.27
CA GLU A 509 19.05 -2.22 -27.53
C GLU A 509 18.67 -3.05 -26.29
N GLY A 510 19.12 -4.28 -26.20
CA GLY A 510 18.76 -5.20 -25.12
C GLY A 510 17.30 -5.70 -25.19
N ALA A 511 16.98 -6.71 -24.39
CA ALA A 511 15.66 -7.32 -24.33
C ALA A 511 14.66 -6.43 -23.58
N SER A 512 13.38 -6.46 -23.98
CA SER A 512 12.31 -5.80 -23.20
C SER A 512 12.07 -6.53 -21.87
N TYR A 513 11.55 -5.82 -20.89
CA TYR A 513 11.17 -6.45 -19.61
C TYR A 513 10.14 -7.56 -19.79
N TYR A 514 9.19 -7.37 -20.73
CA TYR A 514 8.18 -8.39 -21.02
C TYR A 514 8.82 -9.67 -21.57
N GLN A 515 9.74 -9.54 -22.52
CA GLN A 515 10.49 -10.67 -23.05
C GLN A 515 11.25 -11.44 -21.95
N MET A 516 11.96 -10.72 -21.09
CA MET A 516 12.73 -11.35 -20.00
C MET A 516 11.87 -12.03 -18.94
N LEU A 517 10.64 -11.56 -18.73
CA LEU A 517 9.76 -12.08 -17.68
C LEU A 517 8.77 -13.13 -18.18
N TYR A 518 8.31 -13.07 -19.44
CA TYR A 518 7.15 -13.83 -19.93
C TYR A 518 7.46 -14.76 -21.09
N LEU A 519 8.53 -14.53 -21.84
CA LEU A 519 8.92 -15.43 -22.92
C LEU A 519 9.81 -16.56 -22.42
N ASP A 520 9.85 -17.64 -23.20
CA ASP A 520 10.71 -18.77 -22.92
C ASP A 520 12.19 -18.33 -22.92
N ASN A 521 12.94 -18.83 -21.94
CA ASN A 521 14.37 -18.58 -21.82
C ASN A 521 15.18 -18.95 -23.07
N ALA A 522 14.71 -19.93 -23.84
CA ALA A 522 15.31 -20.35 -25.09
C ALA A 522 15.29 -19.26 -26.19
N LEU A 523 14.39 -18.29 -26.07
CA LEU A 523 14.25 -17.17 -27.03
C LEU A 523 15.13 -15.97 -26.66
N LEU A 524 15.74 -15.96 -25.48
CA LEU A 524 16.63 -14.89 -25.04
C LEU A 524 18.09 -15.25 -25.30
N PRO A 525 18.94 -14.28 -25.69
CA PRO A 525 20.36 -14.51 -25.82
C PRO A 525 20.97 -15.07 -24.53
N ALA A 526 21.75 -16.14 -24.64
CA ALA A 526 22.48 -16.65 -23.48
C ALA A 526 23.43 -15.57 -22.95
N ILE A 527 23.52 -15.45 -21.61
CA ILE A 527 24.51 -14.57 -20.97
C ILE A 527 25.88 -15.25 -21.06
N ASN A 528 26.56 -15.04 -22.19
CA ASN A 528 27.92 -15.55 -22.44
C ASN A 528 28.83 -14.36 -22.72
N VAL A 529 29.49 -13.84 -21.67
CA VAL A 529 30.34 -12.65 -21.77
C VAL A 529 31.67 -13.04 -22.38
N ASP A 530 31.75 -12.97 -23.72
CA ASP A 530 32.99 -13.08 -24.47
C ASP A 530 33.81 -11.77 -24.45
N GLU A 531 34.95 -11.75 -25.10
CA GLU A 531 35.83 -10.58 -25.15
C GLU A 531 35.16 -9.37 -25.82
N SER A 532 34.28 -9.57 -26.79
CA SER A 532 33.57 -8.50 -27.47
C SER A 532 32.50 -7.88 -26.57
N TRP A 533 31.74 -8.71 -25.85
CA TRP A 533 30.77 -8.26 -24.88
C TRP A 533 31.45 -7.57 -23.68
N HIS A 534 32.58 -8.07 -23.20
CA HIS A 534 33.34 -7.42 -22.14
C HIS A 534 33.73 -5.95 -22.52
N LYS A 535 34.10 -5.71 -23.78
CA LYS A 535 34.36 -4.33 -24.28
C LYS A 535 33.10 -3.46 -24.25
N VAL A 536 31.94 -4.02 -24.61
CA VAL A 536 30.65 -3.31 -24.56
C VAL A 536 30.30 -2.97 -23.11
N ILE A 537 30.40 -3.93 -22.19
CA ILE A 537 30.15 -3.75 -20.75
C ILE A 537 31.02 -2.62 -20.20
N THR A 538 32.33 -2.65 -20.48
CA THR A 538 33.27 -1.62 -20.02
C THR A 538 32.92 -0.24 -20.58
N SER A 539 32.45 -0.15 -21.83
CA SER A 539 31.99 1.09 -22.45
C SER A 539 30.70 1.62 -21.82
N LYS A 540 29.73 0.77 -21.55
CA LYS A 540 28.45 1.15 -20.93
C LYS A 540 28.58 1.50 -19.44
N LEU A 541 29.61 1.03 -18.77
CA LEU A 541 29.89 1.35 -17.35
C LEU A 541 30.68 2.65 -17.17
N ARG A 542 30.80 3.52 -18.16
CA ARG A 542 31.40 4.84 -18.03
C ARG A 542 30.37 5.86 -17.54
N PHE A 543 30.85 6.89 -16.88
CA PHE A 543 30.01 8.04 -16.47
C PHE A 543 29.25 8.62 -17.67
N GLY A 544 27.95 8.89 -17.49
CA GLY A 544 27.07 9.36 -18.55
C GLY A 544 26.53 8.28 -19.50
N HIS A 545 27.05 7.03 -19.41
CA HIS A 545 26.59 5.90 -20.23
C HIS A 545 25.83 4.85 -19.42
N ILE A 546 25.88 4.92 -18.10
CA ILE A 546 25.19 3.96 -17.22
C ILE A 546 23.67 4.22 -17.30
N GLU A 547 22.95 3.30 -17.89
CA GLU A 547 21.52 3.41 -18.15
C GLU A 547 20.66 3.34 -16.86
N ASN A 548 21.10 2.52 -15.89
CA ASN A 548 20.32 2.31 -14.66
C ASN A 548 21.21 2.04 -13.45
N ASN A 549 20.90 2.71 -12.34
CA ASN A 549 21.64 2.57 -11.08
C ASN A 549 21.54 1.16 -10.47
N PHE A 550 20.63 0.32 -10.96
CA PHE A 550 20.54 -1.08 -10.52
C PHE A 550 21.86 -1.85 -10.72
N VAL A 551 22.66 -1.47 -11.70
CA VAL A 551 23.99 -2.09 -11.90
C VAL A 551 24.89 -1.92 -10.68
N PHE A 552 24.88 -0.73 -10.05
CA PHE A 552 25.61 -0.50 -8.79
C PHE A 552 24.98 -1.26 -7.62
N ASN A 553 23.67 -1.22 -7.50
CA ASN A 553 22.98 -1.90 -6.39
C ASN A 553 23.10 -3.43 -6.50
N PHE A 554 23.10 -3.97 -7.70
CA PHE A 554 23.34 -5.41 -7.90
C PHE A 554 24.79 -5.79 -7.59
N LEU A 555 25.78 -4.95 -7.97
CA LEU A 555 27.17 -5.15 -7.55
C LEU A 555 27.30 -5.08 -6.02
N ASP A 556 26.68 -4.10 -5.36
CA ASP A 556 26.68 -4.04 -3.89
C ASP A 556 26.01 -5.27 -3.26
N TYR A 557 24.97 -5.85 -3.87
CA TYR A 557 24.40 -7.12 -3.44
C TYR A 557 25.41 -8.28 -3.55
N LEU A 558 26.13 -8.38 -4.65
CA LEU A 558 27.16 -9.43 -4.84
C LEU A 558 28.32 -9.27 -3.85
N LEU A 559 28.77 -8.04 -3.61
CA LEU A 559 29.78 -7.72 -2.60
C LEU A 559 29.28 -8.07 -1.20
N TRP A 560 28.01 -7.77 -0.89
CA TRP A 560 27.40 -8.16 0.35
C TRP A 560 27.35 -9.68 0.53
N VAL A 561 26.94 -10.43 -0.49
CA VAL A 561 26.94 -11.91 -0.45
C VAL A 561 28.34 -12.46 -0.18
N ARG A 562 29.38 -11.87 -0.82
CA ARG A 562 30.78 -12.25 -0.64
C ARG A 562 31.29 -11.99 0.79
N ASP A 563 31.01 -10.81 1.32
CA ASP A 563 31.75 -10.27 2.48
C ASP A 563 30.94 -10.28 3.81
N ARG A 564 29.61 -10.49 3.79
CA ARG A 564 28.71 -10.35 4.95
C ARG A 564 29.10 -11.13 6.20
N ASN A 565 29.74 -12.29 6.06
CA ASN A 565 30.13 -13.16 7.16
C ASN A 565 31.52 -12.84 7.73
N SER A 566 32.37 -12.16 6.95
CA SER A 566 33.75 -11.85 7.31
C SER A 566 33.98 -10.37 7.69
N ASP A 567 33.05 -9.51 7.34
CA ASP A 567 33.17 -8.07 7.48
C ASP A 567 31.94 -7.46 8.17
N LYS A 568 32.13 -6.81 9.32
CA LYS A 568 31.04 -6.22 10.10
C LYS A 568 30.31 -5.10 9.39
N VAL A 569 31.02 -4.26 8.61
CA VAL A 569 30.41 -3.17 7.83
C VAL A 569 29.56 -3.74 6.70
N ALA A 570 30.08 -4.76 5.99
CA ALA A 570 29.31 -5.45 4.99
C ALA A 570 28.09 -6.17 5.59
N GLY A 571 28.27 -6.87 6.73
CA GLY A 571 27.18 -7.57 7.40
C GLY A 571 26.02 -6.66 7.83
N SER A 572 26.32 -5.45 8.29
CA SER A 572 25.30 -4.45 8.69
C SER A 572 24.77 -3.57 7.56
N PHE A 573 25.23 -3.79 6.33
CA PHE A 573 24.80 -3.00 5.17
C PHE A 573 23.30 -3.17 4.89
N GLU A 574 22.65 -2.03 4.58
CA GLU A 574 21.26 -1.96 4.12
C GLU A 574 21.15 -1.06 2.90
N PHE A 575 20.26 -1.46 1.97
CA PHE A 575 19.97 -0.65 0.81
C PHE A 575 19.11 0.56 1.20
N THR A 576 19.55 1.75 0.78
CA THR A 576 18.81 3.01 0.91
C THR A 576 18.67 3.67 -0.46
N PHE A 577 17.78 4.65 -0.59
CA PHE A 577 17.62 5.40 -1.83
C PHE A 577 18.87 6.25 -2.10
N ARG A 578 19.57 5.94 -3.19
CA ARG A 578 20.77 6.59 -3.67
C ARG A 578 20.62 6.84 -5.16
N SER A 579 20.76 8.06 -5.57
CA SER A 579 20.48 8.49 -6.96
C SER A 579 21.66 9.13 -7.66
N SER A 580 22.72 9.49 -6.91
CA SER A 580 23.88 10.20 -7.47
C SER A 580 25.04 9.28 -7.74
N VAL A 581 25.47 9.22 -9.00
CA VAL A 581 26.75 8.61 -9.39
C VAL A 581 27.84 9.64 -9.13
N GLU A 582 28.74 9.35 -8.22
CA GLU A 582 29.81 10.20 -7.75
C GLU A 582 31.16 9.71 -8.22
N HIS A 583 32.05 10.67 -8.58
CA HIS A 583 33.45 10.40 -8.87
C HIS A 583 34.25 10.41 -7.58
N PHE A 584 34.96 9.35 -7.27
CA PHE A 584 35.83 9.31 -6.08
C PHE A 584 37.00 10.29 -6.22
N SER A 585 37.77 10.25 -7.33
CA SER A 585 38.59 11.40 -7.78
C SER A 585 37.68 12.41 -8.46
N PRO A 586 37.64 13.70 -8.04
CA PRO A 586 36.72 14.68 -8.54
C PRO A 586 37.00 15.09 -9.98
N GLN A 587 35.94 15.50 -10.72
CA GLN A 587 36.07 16.00 -12.10
C GLN A 587 36.86 17.33 -12.18
N HIS A 588 36.69 18.14 -11.14
CA HIS A 588 37.38 19.44 -11.02
C HIS A 588 38.16 19.47 -9.71
N PRO A 589 39.39 18.94 -9.69
CA PRO A 589 40.21 18.95 -8.47
C PRO A 589 40.48 20.37 -7.99
N MET A 590 40.68 20.54 -6.69
CA MET A 590 41.09 21.80 -6.09
C MET A 590 42.47 22.22 -6.59
N ASP A 591 42.76 23.51 -6.52
CA ASP A 591 44.06 24.07 -6.89
C ASP A 591 45.22 23.35 -6.15
N GLY A 592 46.25 22.98 -6.89
CA GLY A 592 47.41 22.25 -6.36
C GLY A 592 47.38 20.74 -6.50
N TYR A 593 46.23 20.15 -6.92
CA TYR A 593 46.11 18.72 -7.21
C TYR A 593 46.14 18.44 -8.71
N LYS A 594 46.84 17.37 -9.11
CA LYS A 594 46.85 16.93 -10.51
C LYS A 594 45.51 16.23 -10.84
N PRO A 595 44.87 16.57 -11.96
CA PRO A 595 43.72 15.85 -12.42
C PRO A 595 44.12 14.40 -12.85
N VAL A 596 43.26 13.43 -12.58
CA VAL A 596 43.37 12.08 -13.10
C VAL A 596 43.06 12.10 -14.59
N GLU A 597 43.69 11.22 -15.36
CA GLU A 597 43.47 11.11 -16.80
C GLU A 597 41.96 10.84 -17.10
N GLN A 598 41.42 11.51 -18.12
CA GLN A 598 39.97 11.50 -18.44
C GLN A 598 39.44 10.08 -18.69
N SER A 599 40.25 9.18 -19.21
CA SER A 599 39.91 7.78 -19.43
C SER A 599 39.64 7.05 -18.11
N ALA A 600 40.49 7.23 -17.11
CA ALA A 600 40.38 6.67 -15.78
C ALA A 600 39.31 7.41 -14.93
N LEU A 601 39.24 8.74 -15.04
CA LEU A 601 38.28 9.59 -14.33
C LEU A 601 36.84 9.11 -14.57
N GLN A 602 36.46 8.87 -15.83
CA GLN A 602 35.11 8.48 -16.24
C GLN A 602 34.85 6.96 -16.14
N SER A 603 35.84 6.19 -15.72
CA SER A 603 35.74 4.73 -15.67
C SER A 603 34.93 4.25 -14.47
N PHE A 604 34.33 3.06 -14.55
CA PHE A 604 33.60 2.43 -13.46
C PHE A 604 34.42 2.28 -12.19
N GLY A 605 35.74 2.13 -12.33
CA GLY A 605 36.67 2.08 -11.21
C GLY A 605 36.67 3.31 -10.32
N ASN A 606 36.35 4.48 -10.87
CA ASN A 606 36.31 5.74 -10.13
C ASN A 606 34.90 6.19 -9.72
N LEU A 607 33.85 5.41 -10.05
CA LEU A 607 32.44 5.77 -9.81
C LEU A 607 31.83 4.98 -8.65
N CYS A 608 31.02 5.64 -7.83
CA CYS A 608 30.23 4.99 -6.81
C CYS A 608 28.84 5.64 -6.72
N LEU A 609 27.90 4.94 -6.09
CA LEU A 609 26.52 5.43 -5.89
C LEU A 609 26.37 5.93 -4.46
N ILE A 610 25.98 7.20 -4.30
CA ILE A 610 25.74 7.83 -2.99
C ILE A 610 24.41 8.60 -2.96
N SER A 611 24.01 9.04 -1.77
CA SER A 611 22.84 9.91 -1.64
C SER A 611 23.10 11.29 -2.23
N HIS A 612 22.05 11.93 -2.75
CA HIS A 612 22.15 13.26 -3.35
C HIS A 612 22.68 14.31 -2.35
N SER A 613 22.26 14.24 -1.09
CA SER A 613 22.71 15.16 -0.04
C SER A 613 24.21 15.05 0.27
N LYS A 614 24.77 13.84 0.23
CA LYS A 614 26.21 13.60 0.41
C LYS A 614 26.98 14.06 -0.82
N ASN A 615 26.47 13.81 -2.02
CA ASN A 615 27.11 14.29 -3.25
C ASN A 615 27.27 15.80 -3.24
N SER A 616 26.23 16.55 -2.88
CA SER A 616 26.29 18.01 -2.79
C SER A 616 27.32 18.52 -1.76
N ARG A 617 27.55 17.77 -0.67
CA ARG A 617 28.55 18.14 0.36
C ARG A 617 29.98 17.81 -0.06
N LEU A 618 30.16 16.69 -0.76
CA LEU A 618 31.51 16.22 -1.15
C LEU A 618 32.08 17.00 -2.33
N SER A 619 31.22 17.45 -3.25
CA SER A 619 31.59 18.30 -4.38
C SER A 619 32.96 17.94 -4.97
N ASN A 620 33.94 18.86 -4.91
CA ASN A 620 35.28 18.70 -5.46
C ASN A 620 36.32 18.16 -4.45
N PHE A 621 35.89 17.53 -3.35
CA PHE A 621 36.79 16.96 -2.35
C PHE A 621 37.69 15.90 -2.98
N GLN A 622 38.98 15.92 -2.57
CA GLN A 622 39.94 14.89 -2.95
C GLN A 622 39.60 13.54 -2.30
N PRO A 623 40.07 12.42 -2.86
CA PRO A 623 39.79 11.07 -2.33
C PRO A 623 40.07 10.93 -0.83
N GLN A 624 41.14 11.56 -0.33
CA GLN A 624 41.51 11.52 1.09
C GLN A 624 40.47 12.26 1.95
N GLN A 625 40.01 13.44 1.51
CA GLN A 625 38.98 14.20 2.22
C GLN A 625 37.62 13.46 2.20
N LYS A 626 37.29 12.81 1.09
CA LYS A 626 36.12 11.95 1.00
C LYS A 626 36.22 10.76 1.97
N GLN A 627 37.40 10.13 2.07
CA GLN A 627 37.64 9.08 3.05
C GLN A 627 37.40 9.56 4.49
N GLU A 628 37.98 10.69 4.87
CA GLU A 628 37.82 11.30 6.20
C GLU A 628 36.34 11.57 6.51
N HIS A 629 35.57 12.04 5.50
CA HIS A 629 34.13 12.27 5.64
C HIS A 629 33.36 11.01 5.98
N PHE A 630 33.75 9.86 5.40
CA PHE A 630 33.08 8.58 5.66
C PHE A 630 33.58 7.84 6.90
N GLU A 631 34.69 8.23 7.52
CA GLU A 631 35.29 7.54 8.66
C GLU A 631 34.35 7.42 9.86
N ALA A 632 33.59 8.47 10.17
CA ALA A 632 32.61 8.44 11.26
C ALA A 632 31.47 7.42 11.01
N SER A 633 30.99 7.32 9.77
CA SER A 633 29.97 6.34 9.38
C SER A 633 30.54 4.92 9.43
N LEU A 634 31.76 4.72 8.95
CA LEU A 634 32.42 3.41 8.96
C LEU A 634 32.72 2.93 10.38
N ALA A 635 33.07 3.84 11.31
CA ALA A 635 33.26 3.53 12.73
C ALA A 635 31.96 3.01 13.38
N ASN A 636 30.81 3.42 12.86
CA ASN A 636 29.49 2.95 13.28
C ASN A 636 28.97 1.75 12.44
N ASN A 637 29.84 1.09 11.68
CA ASN A 637 29.52 0.01 10.73
C ASN A 637 28.48 0.40 9.66
N GLN A 638 28.46 1.67 9.24
CA GLN A 638 27.55 2.17 8.21
C GLN A 638 28.31 2.61 6.97
N THR A 639 27.78 2.29 5.80
CA THR A 639 28.30 2.76 4.51
C THR A 639 27.14 2.97 3.53
N ASP A 640 27.34 3.93 2.60
CA ASP A 640 26.35 4.17 1.54
C ASP A 640 26.41 3.07 0.46
N SER A 641 27.62 2.54 0.17
CA SER A 641 27.84 1.55 -0.87
C SER A 641 29.01 0.66 -0.48
N LEU A 642 28.92 -0.64 -0.75
CA LEU A 642 30.04 -1.57 -0.54
C LEU A 642 31.13 -1.36 -1.58
N LYS A 643 30.77 -0.91 -2.78
CA LYS A 643 31.74 -0.49 -3.79
C LYS A 643 32.58 0.70 -3.28
N LEU A 644 31.95 1.72 -2.67
CA LEU A 644 32.64 2.83 -2.05
C LEU A 644 33.55 2.37 -0.90
N LEU A 645 33.09 1.44 -0.07
CA LEU A 645 33.90 0.84 1.00
C LEU A 645 35.17 0.19 0.45
N ALA A 646 35.05 -0.55 -0.65
CA ALA A 646 36.19 -1.16 -1.33
C ALA A 646 37.18 -0.12 -1.87
N MET A 647 36.70 1.01 -2.43
CA MET A 647 37.53 2.13 -2.86
C MET A 647 38.33 2.74 -1.71
N ILE A 648 37.67 3.02 -0.60
CA ILE A 648 38.31 3.60 0.60
C ILE A 648 39.38 2.66 1.14
N ARG A 649 39.12 1.35 1.19
CA ARG A 649 40.07 0.35 1.69
C ARG A 649 41.30 0.24 0.78
N LEU A 650 41.10 0.17 -0.53
CA LEU A 650 42.19 0.11 -1.49
C LEU A 650 43.08 1.37 -1.41
N MET A 651 42.44 2.55 -1.27
CA MET A 651 43.19 3.78 -1.10
C MET A 651 43.99 3.78 0.21
N LYS A 652 43.44 3.31 1.33
CA LYS A 652 44.16 3.17 2.61
C LYS A 652 45.38 2.24 2.50
N ASP A 653 45.21 1.12 1.78
CA ASP A 653 46.29 0.12 1.56
C ASP A 653 47.44 0.71 0.69
N LYS A 654 47.09 1.45 -0.36
CA LYS A 654 48.07 2.01 -1.34
C LYS A 654 48.57 3.38 -0.95
N GLY A 655 47.95 4.10 -0.02
CA GLY A 655 48.25 5.46 0.37
C GLY A 655 47.95 6.51 -0.69
N ARG A 656 47.33 6.15 -1.81
CA ARG A 656 47.00 7.03 -2.94
C ARG A 656 45.77 6.49 -3.72
N TRP A 657 45.20 7.37 -4.56
CA TRP A 657 44.12 7.02 -5.49
C TRP A 657 44.35 7.73 -6.83
N LEU A 658 44.99 7.05 -7.75
CA LEU A 658 45.33 7.51 -9.08
C LEU A 658 44.93 6.46 -10.12
N GLU A 659 45.40 6.61 -11.36
CA GLU A 659 45.00 5.74 -12.50
C GLU A 659 45.20 4.24 -12.23
N ASP A 660 46.33 3.87 -11.60
CA ASP A 660 46.64 2.48 -11.28
C ASP A 660 45.66 1.87 -10.29
N GLU A 661 45.32 2.60 -9.21
CA GLU A 661 44.37 2.14 -8.19
C GLU A 661 42.95 2.08 -8.75
N ILE A 662 42.59 3.03 -9.60
CA ILE A 662 41.31 3.05 -10.31
C ILE A 662 41.18 1.82 -11.23
N ALA A 663 42.23 1.49 -11.97
CA ALA A 663 42.26 0.33 -12.86
C ALA A 663 42.16 -0.99 -12.09
N VAL A 664 42.92 -1.15 -11.00
CA VAL A 664 42.84 -2.32 -10.11
C VAL A 664 41.44 -2.47 -9.53
N HIS A 665 40.87 -1.40 -8.99
CA HIS A 665 39.52 -1.42 -8.45
C HIS A 665 38.47 -1.77 -9.53
N GLN A 666 38.60 -1.22 -10.74
CA GLN A 666 37.71 -1.55 -11.85
C GLN A 666 37.75 -3.04 -12.17
N GLN A 667 38.94 -3.61 -12.24
CA GLN A 667 39.12 -5.02 -12.55
C GLN A 667 38.50 -5.92 -11.49
N ASP A 668 38.68 -5.60 -10.19
CA ASP A 668 38.04 -6.35 -9.09
C ASP A 668 36.52 -6.28 -9.17
N MET A 669 35.96 -5.06 -9.33
CA MET A 669 34.49 -4.88 -9.42
C MET A 669 33.88 -5.57 -10.65
N LEU A 670 34.56 -5.56 -11.79
CA LEU A 670 34.15 -6.29 -12.99
C LEU A 670 34.21 -7.80 -12.75
N GLN A 671 35.25 -8.30 -12.10
CA GLN A 671 35.36 -9.72 -11.76
C GLN A 671 34.20 -10.17 -10.88
N VAL A 672 33.82 -9.39 -9.86
CA VAL A 672 32.65 -9.69 -9.01
C VAL A 672 31.35 -9.66 -9.82
N LEU A 673 31.13 -8.61 -10.62
CA LEU A 673 29.91 -8.46 -11.42
C LEU A 673 29.73 -9.56 -12.45
N LEU A 674 30.83 -10.01 -13.07
CA LEU A 674 30.85 -11.04 -14.13
C LEU A 674 30.91 -12.47 -13.58
N SER A 675 31.16 -12.66 -12.29
CA SER A 675 31.22 -14.02 -11.72
C SER A 675 29.91 -14.78 -11.96
N ASN A 676 30.02 -15.99 -12.52
CA ASN A 676 28.85 -16.85 -12.79
C ASN A 676 28.30 -17.51 -11.52
N GLN A 677 29.06 -17.53 -10.45
CA GLN A 677 28.68 -18.13 -9.17
C GLN A 677 28.36 -17.04 -8.18
N ILE A 678 27.07 -16.88 -7.89
CA ILE A 678 26.67 -16.27 -6.64
C ILE A 678 26.92 -17.37 -5.61
N GLN A 679 28.03 -17.27 -4.86
CA GLN A 679 28.42 -18.30 -3.90
C GLN A 679 27.27 -18.59 -2.95
N GLN A 680 26.89 -19.87 -2.85
CA GLN A 680 25.83 -20.38 -2.00
C GLN A 680 26.09 -20.13 -0.51
#